data_f78d596e7e620c5bee5313e8888be7a6
#
_entry.id   f78d596e7e620c5bee5313e8888be7a6
#
_cell.length_a   1.000
_cell.length_b   1.000
_cell.length_c   1.000
_cell.angle_alpha   90.00
_cell.angle_beta   90.00
_cell.angle_gamma   90.00
#
_symmetry.space_group_name_H-M   'P 1'
#
loop_
_entity.id
_entity.type
_entity.pdbx_description
1 polymer ?
#
loop_
_entity_poly.entity_id
_entity_poly.type
_entity_poly.pdbx_seq_one_letter_code
_entity_poly.pdbx_strand_id
1 'polypeptide(L)'
;MSDTIFTARYCVSRLLLASLFLFTSFLNSAQEVKKCGIYEATVRAFGMPPERLQHISAADQQLERETAQYITARNRGGERDEVITIPVVFHVIHNNGVENISSAQIHDALEVVNRDFNALNSDLNEIVSAFSDITGDVQIEFKLARKDPDGDCHSGINRIVSQETYVGDEEVKFLIQWPRYSYLNVWVCADAGGAAGYSYYPGSVNNSNDAYLDGIVIQDSYTGSIGTSNNYRSRVLTHEIGHWLNLRHLWGNSNSPGDQENCDQDDNVADTPNSKGWTSCNLEGESCGSLDNVQNYMEYSYCGKMFTEGQKSRLRTAALSSVAQRNQLSTPSNLAATGVEGDMILCESIFTVDEKVICEGDSILFTDESYHDVITWEWDFADGTILSGSEEGVNNITYHTFNTEGVFEVVLTVSNNNSILSSSPITITVLPAGVMDSPAVQGFESTQFPSAEWFVEDPISDGGWEATTEASYSGSHSLHLNNWSNDIEFNKDFLRSSTMDLSEAYQVSVRYKWAYCFKGTSEDDDTDDRLRVSVTGDCGNDWDLRKMHRGFTTLPSAPPHYFPFVPSGPEEWNEYILVLDQPKYLTPHFRVQFEFESRLGNDIYLDDINITAYDSSLLSVNEWQFGADWNLFPNPSEGEATLSCKTFQSDFTKVSVYDALGREIEIVHEGILPIGINDFTLDASMKSEGIYFVVILTEGKSRSISWVIK
;
A
#
# COMPACT_ATOMS: atom_id res chain seq x y z
N MET A 1 46.64 33.42 32.15
CA MET A 1 46.60 32.01 31.68
C MET A 1 45.64 31.17 32.54
N SER A 2 44.44 31.65 32.85
CA SER A 2 43.44 30.88 33.63
C SER A 2 42.00 30.96 33.16
N ASP A 3 41.70 31.68 32.07
CA ASP A 3 40.31 31.89 31.63
C ASP A 3 39.89 31.14 30.36
N THR A 4 40.78 30.29 29.80
CA THR A 4 40.50 29.54 28.55
C THR A 4 40.11 28.07 28.77
N ILE A 5 40.08 27.60 30.03
CA ILE A 5 39.74 26.20 30.35
C ILE A 5 38.29 26.01 30.78
N PHE A 6 37.58 27.10 31.13
CA PHE A 6 36.17 26.99 31.60
C PHE A 6 35.12 26.95 30.51
N THR A 7 35.40 27.44 29.29
CA THR A 7 34.47 27.43 28.17
C THR A 7 34.41 26.11 27.40
N ALA A 8 35.49 25.29 27.48
CA ALA A 8 35.51 23.99 26.78
C ALA A 8 34.76 22.86 27.52
N ARG A 9 34.53 22.98 28.84
CA ARG A 9 33.79 21.97 29.62
C ARG A 9 32.26 22.12 29.50
N TYR A 10 31.75 23.29 29.18
CA TYR A 10 30.32 23.51 29.05
C TYR A 10 29.76 23.13 27.66
N CYS A 11 30.58 23.12 26.62
CA CYS A 11 30.19 22.67 25.28
C CYS A 11 30.12 21.15 25.15
N VAL A 12 31.06 20.43 25.83
CA VAL A 12 31.11 18.95 25.75
C VAL A 12 29.96 18.32 26.55
N SER A 13 29.52 18.94 27.66
CA SER A 13 28.38 18.39 28.43
C SER A 13 27.02 18.62 27.77
N ARG A 14 26.86 19.65 26.96
CA ARG A 14 25.61 19.85 26.18
C ARG A 14 25.51 18.98 24.92
N LEU A 15 26.64 18.62 24.29
CA LEU A 15 26.68 17.69 23.19
C LEU A 15 26.45 16.23 23.64
N LEU A 16 26.94 15.85 24.83
CA LEU A 16 26.68 14.52 25.41
C LEU A 16 25.25 14.35 25.94
N LEU A 17 24.62 15.42 26.45
CA LEU A 17 23.18 15.39 26.81
C LEU A 17 22.25 15.39 25.60
N ALA A 18 22.59 16.09 24.52
CA ALA A 18 21.82 16.07 23.28
C ALA A 18 21.92 14.73 22.53
N SER A 19 23.10 14.07 22.57
CA SER A 19 23.25 12.72 21.99
C SER A 19 22.59 11.64 22.86
N LEU A 20 22.50 11.81 24.19
CA LEU A 20 21.77 10.88 25.05
C LEU A 20 20.24 11.02 24.89
N PHE A 21 19.71 12.24 24.63
CA PHE A 21 18.30 12.45 24.33
C PHE A 21 17.89 11.98 22.92
N LEU A 22 18.80 12.00 21.94
CA LEU A 22 18.56 11.46 20.60
C LEU A 22 18.63 9.92 20.56
N PHE A 23 19.39 9.29 21.46
CA PHE A 23 19.45 7.82 21.58
C PHE A 23 18.29 7.22 22.40
N THR A 24 17.64 7.99 23.27
CA THR A 24 16.46 7.51 24.04
C THR A 24 15.14 7.67 23.30
N SER A 25 15.10 8.42 22.20
CA SER A 25 13.89 8.54 21.35
C SER A 25 13.80 7.45 20.26
N PHE A 26 14.82 6.61 20.08
CA PHE A 26 14.78 5.46 19.18
C PHE A 26 14.49 4.11 19.84
N LEU A 27 14.24 4.08 21.15
CA LEU A 27 14.07 2.84 21.92
C LEU A 27 12.67 2.63 22.52
N ASN A 28 11.64 3.38 22.07
CA ASN A 28 10.27 3.14 22.55
C ASN A 28 9.20 3.41 21.48
N SER A 29 9.29 2.72 20.33
CA SER A 29 8.07 2.19 19.73
C SER A 29 8.07 0.69 19.98
N ALA A 30 7.83 0.27 21.21
CA ALA A 30 7.24 -1.03 21.44
C ALA A 30 5.91 -0.97 20.66
N GLN A 31 5.86 -1.61 19.51
CA GLN A 31 4.65 -1.73 18.72
C GLN A 31 3.62 -2.38 19.65
N GLU A 32 2.56 -1.64 19.95
CA GLU A 32 1.51 -2.10 20.86
C GLU A 32 0.95 -3.41 20.28
N VAL A 33 1.13 -4.50 21.02
CA VAL A 33 0.72 -5.82 20.56
C VAL A 33 -0.78 -5.90 20.77
N LYS A 34 -1.52 -6.04 19.66
CA LYS A 34 -2.97 -6.17 19.69
C LYS A 34 -3.38 -7.50 20.32
N LYS A 35 -4.50 -7.50 21.04
CA LYS A 35 -5.07 -8.67 21.71
C LYS A 35 -6.11 -9.36 20.82
N CYS A 36 -6.54 -10.57 21.19
CA CYS A 36 -7.72 -11.21 20.63
C CYS A 36 -8.98 -10.40 20.98
N GLY A 37 -9.89 -10.27 20.03
CA GLY A 37 -11.09 -9.43 20.13
C GLY A 37 -12.37 -10.19 20.46
N ILE A 38 -12.32 -11.46 20.87
CA ILE A 38 -13.52 -12.28 21.10
C ILE A 38 -14.50 -11.67 22.12
N TYR A 39 -13.97 -11.00 23.15
CA TYR A 39 -14.80 -10.36 24.17
C TYR A 39 -15.57 -9.17 23.59
N GLU A 40 -14.87 -8.24 22.94
CA GLU A 40 -15.44 -7.03 22.34
C GLU A 40 -16.42 -7.39 21.21
N ALA A 41 -16.05 -8.32 20.33
CA ALA A 41 -16.92 -8.82 19.27
C ALA A 41 -18.19 -9.44 19.84
N THR A 42 -18.09 -10.26 20.90
CA THR A 42 -19.27 -10.84 21.55
C THR A 42 -20.17 -9.77 22.18
N VAL A 43 -19.58 -8.76 22.81
CA VAL A 43 -20.36 -7.64 23.38
C VAL A 43 -21.02 -6.80 22.27
N ARG A 44 -20.34 -6.55 21.13
CA ARG A 44 -20.94 -5.88 19.98
C ARG A 44 -22.14 -6.66 19.43
N ALA A 45 -21.96 -7.95 19.17
CA ALA A 45 -22.98 -8.79 18.52
C ALA A 45 -24.17 -9.12 19.42
N PHE A 46 -23.95 -9.40 20.72
CA PHE A 46 -24.97 -9.96 21.60
C PHE A 46 -25.36 -9.05 22.79
N GLY A 47 -24.69 -7.91 22.97
CA GLY A 47 -24.92 -6.99 24.07
C GLY A 47 -24.57 -7.56 25.46
N MET A 48 -23.82 -8.66 25.52
CA MET A 48 -23.39 -9.30 26.74
C MET A 48 -22.04 -10.01 26.58
N PRO A 49 -21.27 -10.18 27.69
CA PRO A 49 -19.98 -10.84 27.65
C PRO A 49 -20.07 -12.35 27.41
N PRO A 50 -18.99 -12.98 26.87
CA PRO A 50 -18.98 -14.41 26.49
C PRO A 50 -19.38 -15.37 27.60
N GLU A 51 -18.92 -15.16 28.84
CA GLU A 51 -19.23 -16.02 29.99
C GLU A 51 -20.73 -16.07 30.30
N ARG A 52 -21.41 -14.93 30.14
CA ARG A 52 -22.85 -14.86 30.39
C ARG A 52 -23.65 -15.54 29.28
N LEU A 53 -23.19 -15.41 28.03
CA LEU A 53 -23.81 -16.06 26.89
C LEU A 53 -23.70 -17.60 26.99
N GLN A 54 -22.52 -18.12 27.37
CA GLN A 54 -22.26 -19.54 27.49
C GLN A 54 -23.11 -20.21 28.59
N HIS A 55 -23.34 -19.56 29.73
CA HIS A 55 -24.17 -20.10 30.79
C HIS A 55 -25.63 -20.36 30.41
N ILE A 56 -26.15 -19.65 29.41
CA ILE A 56 -27.54 -19.81 28.97
C ILE A 56 -27.67 -20.70 27.74
N SER A 57 -26.56 -21.03 27.04
CA SER A 57 -26.56 -21.77 25.79
C SER A 57 -26.72 -23.29 26.02
N ALA A 58 -27.77 -23.86 25.44
CA ALA A 58 -27.94 -25.32 25.40
C ALA A 58 -26.86 -26.01 24.55
N ALA A 59 -26.33 -25.29 23.54
CA ALA A 59 -25.28 -25.77 22.66
C ALA A 59 -23.95 -25.92 23.43
N ASP A 60 -23.58 -24.94 24.27
CA ASP A 60 -22.39 -25.07 25.13
C ASP A 60 -22.48 -26.23 26.09
N GLN A 61 -23.66 -26.43 26.72
CA GLN A 61 -23.89 -27.60 27.56
C GLN A 61 -23.81 -28.91 26.77
N GLN A 62 -24.18 -28.92 25.50
CA GLN A 62 -24.02 -30.09 24.64
C GLN A 62 -22.53 -30.37 24.41
N LEU A 63 -21.74 -29.36 24.06
CA LEU A 63 -20.27 -29.47 23.83
C LEU A 63 -19.55 -29.99 25.09
N GLU A 64 -19.92 -29.51 26.28
CA GLU A 64 -19.34 -29.99 27.54
C GLU A 64 -19.64 -31.48 27.77
N ARG A 65 -20.91 -31.91 27.52
CA ARG A 65 -21.27 -33.32 27.62
C ARG A 65 -20.55 -34.21 26.63
N GLU A 66 -20.47 -33.78 25.37
CA GLU A 66 -19.78 -34.51 24.30
C GLU A 66 -18.28 -34.63 24.63
N THR A 67 -17.63 -33.54 25.12
CA THR A 67 -16.22 -33.55 25.54
C THR A 67 -15.98 -34.56 26.66
N ALA A 68 -16.83 -34.57 27.69
CA ALA A 68 -16.72 -35.55 28.78
C ALA A 68 -16.88 -37.00 28.29
N GLN A 69 -17.77 -37.23 27.31
CA GLN A 69 -17.95 -38.55 26.69
C GLN A 69 -16.73 -38.97 25.87
N TYR A 70 -16.16 -38.06 25.06
CA TYR A 70 -14.96 -38.29 24.26
C TYR A 70 -13.77 -38.67 25.15
N ILE A 71 -13.50 -37.89 26.20
CA ILE A 71 -12.42 -38.17 27.17
C ILE A 71 -12.64 -39.56 27.84
N THR A 72 -13.87 -39.88 28.22
CA THR A 72 -14.21 -41.17 28.87
C THR A 72 -13.97 -42.33 27.88
N ALA A 73 -14.36 -42.21 26.64
CA ALA A 73 -14.16 -43.24 25.61
C ALA A 73 -12.66 -43.47 25.34
N ARG A 74 -11.89 -42.39 25.21
CA ARG A 74 -10.44 -42.44 24.97
C ARG A 74 -9.70 -43.14 26.15
N ASN A 75 -10.04 -42.83 27.38
CA ASN A 75 -9.44 -43.44 28.59
C ASN A 75 -9.73 -44.94 28.69
N ARG A 76 -10.71 -45.49 27.96
CA ARG A 76 -11.02 -46.92 27.87
C ARG A 76 -10.27 -47.66 26.78
N GLY A 77 -9.32 -47.05 26.12
CA GLY A 77 -8.52 -47.65 25.05
C GLY A 77 -9.19 -47.54 23.68
N GLY A 78 -9.80 -46.38 23.37
CA GLY A 78 -10.38 -46.07 22.08
C GLY A 78 -9.38 -46.14 20.92
N GLU A 79 -9.89 -46.25 19.71
CA GLU A 79 -9.12 -46.30 18.47
C GLU A 79 -8.19 -45.06 18.31
N ARG A 80 -7.16 -45.21 17.50
CA ARG A 80 -6.26 -44.10 17.15
C ARG A 80 -7.10 -43.00 16.52
N ASP A 81 -6.84 -41.73 16.91
CA ASP A 81 -7.51 -40.58 16.31
C ASP A 81 -7.24 -40.54 14.79
N GLU A 82 -8.30 -40.48 13.99
CA GLU A 82 -8.19 -40.20 12.54
C GLU A 82 -7.99 -38.69 12.32
N VAL A 83 -7.31 -38.31 11.25
CA VAL A 83 -7.14 -36.91 10.88
C VAL A 83 -8.50 -36.33 10.48
N ILE A 84 -8.86 -35.20 11.05
CA ILE A 84 -10.06 -34.43 10.68
C ILE A 84 -9.63 -33.35 9.70
N THR A 85 -10.09 -33.44 8.45
CA THR A 85 -9.82 -32.41 7.44
C THR A 85 -10.93 -31.37 7.44
N ILE A 86 -10.56 -30.08 7.49
CA ILE A 86 -11.48 -28.92 7.46
C ILE A 86 -11.17 -28.08 6.22
N PRO A 87 -12.12 -27.94 5.29
CA PRO A 87 -11.98 -27.01 4.16
C PRO A 87 -12.03 -25.54 4.64
N VAL A 88 -11.10 -24.73 4.15
CA VAL A 88 -10.97 -23.30 4.51
C VAL A 88 -11.08 -22.44 3.26
N VAL A 89 -11.70 -21.28 3.40
CA VAL A 89 -11.69 -20.21 2.41
C VAL A 89 -11.22 -18.93 3.07
N PHE A 90 -10.32 -18.21 2.37
CA PHE A 90 -9.88 -16.87 2.77
C PHE A 90 -10.60 -15.83 1.93
N HIS A 91 -11.06 -14.78 2.57
CA HIS A 91 -11.64 -13.59 1.97
C HIS A 91 -10.73 -12.41 2.32
N VAL A 92 -9.89 -11.99 1.39
CA VAL A 92 -9.00 -10.83 1.56
C VAL A 92 -9.80 -9.59 1.22
N ILE A 93 -10.15 -8.82 2.23
CA ILE A 93 -10.85 -7.55 2.08
C ILE A 93 -9.79 -6.46 2.05
N HIS A 94 -9.71 -5.73 0.95
CA HIS A 94 -8.63 -4.76 0.74
C HIS A 94 -9.12 -3.52 0.01
N ASN A 95 -8.35 -2.45 0.10
CA ASN A 95 -8.55 -1.24 -0.68
C ASN A 95 -7.27 -0.89 -1.47
N ASN A 96 -6.74 -1.90 -2.18
CA ASN A 96 -5.51 -1.84 -2.97
C ASN A 96 -4.25 -1.42 -2.20
N GLY A 97 -4.24 -1.63 -0.87
CA GLY A 97 -3.10 -1.37 0.00
C GLY A 97 -2.33 -2.65 0.35
N VAL A 98 -1.46 -2.55 1.36
CA VAL A 98 -0.63 -3.67 1.86
C VAL A 98 -1.45 -4.82 2.45
N GLU A 99 -2.70 -4.56 2.82
CA GLU A 99 -3.67 -5.54 3.32
C GLU A 99 -4.14 -6.52 2.25
N ASN A 100 -3.89 -6.23 0.96
CA ASN A 100 -4.08 -7.19 -0.13
C ASN A 100 -2.92 -8.18 -0.15
N ILE A 101 -2.85 -9.00 0.91
CA ILE A 101 -1.76 -9.94 1.10
C ILE A 101 -1.67 -10.97 -0.02
N SER A 102 -0.44 -11.43 -0.31
CA SER A 102 -0.21 -12.42 -1.35
C SER A 102 -0.81 -13.81 -1.02
N SER A 103 -1.07 -14.61 -2.05
CA SER A 103 -1.47 -16.00 -1.90
C SER A 103 -0.41 -16.80 -1.13
N ALA A 104 0.88 -16.49 -1.34
CA ALA A 104 1.98 -17.09 -0.57
C ALA A 104 1.85 -16.86 0.93
N GLN A 105 1.44 -15.68 1.37
CA GLN A 105 1.23 -15.37 2.78
C GLN A 105 0.05 -16.15 3.37
N ILE A 106 -1.00 -16.41 2.59
CA ILE A 106 -2.15 -17.24 2.98
C ILE A 106 -1.75 -18.71 3.10
N HIS A 107 -0.98 -19.23 2.14
CA HIS A 107 -0.45 -20.59 2.21
C HIS A 107 0.46 -20.78 3.44
N ASP A 108 1.36 -19.83 3.71
CA ASP A 108 2.20 -19.83 4.91
C ASP A 108 1.36 -19.83 6.20
N ALA A 109 0.27 -19.03 6.25
CA ALA A 109 -0.64 -19.02 7.41
C ALA A 109 -1.26 -20.39 7.67
N LEU A 110 -1.71 -21.09 6.63
CA LEU A 110 -2.24 -22.46 6.76
C LEU A 110 -1.16 -23.46 7.15
N GLU A 111 0.05 -23.33 6.63
CA GLU A 111 1.17 -24.19 7.02
C GLU A 111 1.51 -24.01 8.50
N VAL A 112 1.54 -22.77 9.02
CA VAL A 112 1.72 -22.48 10.44
C VAL A 112 0.63 -23.17 11.28
N VAL A 113 -0.65 -22.98 10.91
CA VAL A 113 -1.77 -23.60 11.61
C VAL A 113 -1.66 -25.13 11.60
N ASN A 114 -1.38 -25.74 10.46
CA ASN A 114 -1.26 -27.18 10.35
C ASN A 114 -0.08 -27.74 11.15
N ARG A 115 1.05 -27.04 11.20
CA ARG A 115 2.19 -27.42 12.07
C ARG A 115 1.79 -27.37 13.54
N ASP A 116 1.08 -26.30 13.97
CA ASP A 116 0.68 -26.09 15.35
C ASP A 116 -0.35 -27.12 15.82
N PHE A 117 -1.37 -27.42 14.99
CA PHE A 117 -2.42 -28.38 15.33
C PHE A 117 -1.93 -29.84 15.29
N ASN A 118 -0.84 -30.12 14.61
CA ASN A 118 -0.29 -31.47 14.50
C ASN A 118 1.03 -31.65 15.26
N ALA A 119 1.36 -30.70 16.18
CA ALA A 119 2.58 -30.72 16.97
C ALA A 119 3.85 -30.98 16.14
N LEU A 120 3.94 -30.31 14.97
CA LEU A 120 5.06 -30.41 14.00
C LEU A 120 5.93 -29.14 13.99
N ASN A 121 5.64 -28.16 14.83
CA ASN A 121 6.41 -26.94 14.94
C ASN A 121 7.81 -27.21 15.50
N SER A 122 8.84 -26.59 14.92
CA SER A 122 10.26 -26.87 15.21
C SER A 122 10.69 -26.44 16.61
N ASP A 123 9.89 -25.60 17.29
CA ASP A 123 10.14 -25.04 18.61
C ASP A 123 9.48 -25.84 19.78
N LEU A 124 8.95 -27.04 19.53
CA LEU A 124 8.42 -27.93 20.57
C LEU A 124 9.45 -28.29 21.64
N ASN A 125 10.71 -28.41 21.26
CA ASN A 125 11.80 -28.72 22.20
C ASN A 125 12.16 -27.57 23.16
N GLU A 126 11.56 -26.39 22.97
CA GLU A 126 11.72 -25.23 23.83
C GLU A 126 10.57 -25.12 24.86
N ILE A 127 9.60 -26.03 24.85
CA ILE A 127 8.54 -26.08 25.84
C ILE A 127 9.15 -26.43 27.19
N VAL A 128 8.76 -25.68 28.26
CA VAL A 128 9.21 -25.97 29.62
C VAL A 128 8.82 -27.40 30.04
N SER A 129 9.72 -28.09 30.70
CA SER A 129 9.57 -29.52 31.03
C SER A 129 8.30 -29.87 31.83
N ALA A 130 7.74 -28.89 32.52
CA ALA A 130 6.49 -29.10 33.27
C ALA A 130 5.27 -29.35 32.34
N PHE A 131 5.34 -28.93 31.07
CA PHE A 131 4.23 -29.02 30.10
C PHE A 131 4.56 -29.89 28.87
N SER A 132 5.83 -30.26 28.68
CA SER A 132 6.25 -31.03 27.47
C SER A 132 5.52 -32.37 27.33
N ASP A 133 5.26 -33.06 28.44
CA ASP A 133 4.62 -34.40 28.46
C ASP A 133 3.11 -34.37 28.20
N ILE A 134 2.49 -33.18 28.26
CA ILE A 134 1.06 -32.99 28.01
C ILE A 134 0.78 -32.30 26.67
N THR A 135 1.80 -32.12 25.82
CA THR A 135 1.64 -31.54 24.48
C THR A 135 0.73 -32.42 23.62
N GLY A 136 -0.36 -31.85 23.15
CA GLY A 136 -1.39 -32.52 22.36
C GLY A 136 -1.14 -32.39 20.84
N ASP A 137 -1.02 -33.54 20.17
CA ASP A 137 -1.15 -33.62 18.72
C ASP A 137 -2.64 -33.73 18.38
N VAL A 138 -3.23 -32.60 17.91
CA VAL A 138 -4.68 -32.48 17.72
C VAL A 138 -5.20 -33.30 16.56
N GLN A 139 -4.37 -33.52 15.52
CA GLN A 139 -4.71 -34.25 14.30
C GLN A 139 -5.94 -33.65 13.58
N ILE A 140 -5.91 -32.34 13.40
CA ILE A 140 -6.81 -31.60 12.52
C ILE A 140 -5.96 -30.94 11.44
N GLU A 141 -6.36 -31.14 10.17
CA GLU A 141 -5.72 -30.57 9.01
C GLU A 141 -6.64 -29.56 8.35
N PHE A 142 -6.14 -28.39 8.01
CA PHE A 142 -6.87 -27.31 7.33
C PHE A 142 -6.35 -27.24 5.89
N LYS A 143 -7.28 -27.31 4.92
CA LYS A 143 -6.96 -27.25 3.49
C LYS A 143 -7.74 -26.16 2.83
N LEU A 144 -7.09 -25.37 1.96
CA LEU A 144 -7.82 -24.47 1.08
C LEU A 144 -8.83 -25.25 0.24
N ALA A 145 -10.06 -24.70 0.19
CA ALA A 145 -11.08 -25.20 -0.71
C ALA A 145 -10.59 -25.10 -2.16
N ARG A 146 -10.91 -26.10 -2.97
CA ARG A 146 -10.58 -26.15 -4.40
C ARG A 146 -11.80 -25.95 -5.29
N LYS A 147 -12.98 -25.88 -4.68
CA LYS A 147 -14.24 -25.57 -5.33
C LYS A 147 -14.99 -24.57 -4.48
N ASP A 148 -15.66 -23.68 -5.18
CA ASP A 148 -16.59 -22.72 -4.57
C ASP A 148 -17.95 -23.39 -4.21
N PRO A 149 -18.90 -22.66 -3.61
CA PRO A 149 -20.23 -23.19 -3.27
C PRO A 149 -21.06 -23.67 -4.46
N ASP A 150 -20.81 -23.21 -5.67
CA ASP A 150 -21.48 -23.63 -6.90
C ASP A 150 -20.83 -24.88 -7.51
N GLY A 151 -19.69 -25.30 -7.00
CA GLY A 151 -18.92 -26.46 -7.41
C GLY A 151 -17.92 -26.17 -8.52
N ASP A 152 -17.75 -24.91 -8.87
CA ASP A 152 -16.75 -24.46 -9.83
C ASP A 152 -15.36 -24.44 -9.20
N CYS A 153 -14.34 -24.60 -10.02
CA CYS A 153 -12.96 -24.63 -9.56
C CYS A 153 -12.54 -23.27 -9.02
N HIS A 154 -11.85 -23.26 -7.87
CA HIS A 154 -11.52 -22.03 -7.14
C HIS A 154 -10.22 -22.21 -6.33
N SER A 155 -9.43 -21.13 -6.18
CA SER A 155 -8.19 -21.13 -5.39
C SER A 155 -8.41 -21.25 -3.88
N GLY A 156 -9.64 -21.08 -3.40
CA GLY A 156 -9.94 -20.93 -1.95
C GLY A 156 -9.61 -19.55 -1.39
N ILE A 157 -9.26 -18.59 -2.27
CA ILE A 157 -8.90 -17.21 -1.89
C ILE A 157 -9.75 -16.24 -2.71
N ASN A 158 -10.63 -15.49 -2.05
CA ASN A 158 -11.38 -14.39 -2.65
C ASN A 158 -10.69 -13.06 -2.33
N ARG A 159 -10.72 -12.11 -3.26
CA ARG A 159 -10.21 -10.75 -3.07
C ARG A 159 -11.34 -9.77 -3.33
N ILE A 160 -11.67 -8.95 -2.35
CA ILE A 160 -12.82 -8.04 -2.36
C ILE A 160 -12.32 -6.63 -2.06
N VAL A 161 -12.54 -5.72 -3.00
CA VAL A 161 -12.23 -4.30 -2.78
C VAL A 161 -13.34 -3.68 -1.91
N SER A 162 -12.98 -3.23 -0.71
CA SER A 162 -13.90 -2.56 0.21
C SER A 162 -13.15 -1.82 1.30
N GLN A 163 -13.69 -0.67 1.72
CA GLN A 163 -13.21 0.11 2.86
C GLN A 163 -13.47 -0.56 4.21
N GLU A 164 -14.41 -1.50 4.27
CA GLU A 164 -14.67 -2.27 5.50
C GLU A 164 -13.42 -2.98 6.02
N THR A 165 -12.37 -3.09 5.17
CA THR A 165 -11.05 -3.58 5.60
C THR A 165 -10.45 -2.78 6.74
N TYR A 166 -10.69 -1.46 6.83
CA TYR A 166 -10.14 -0.59 7.86
C TYR A 166 -10.90 -0.62 9.17
N VAL A 167 -12.10 -1.21 9.17
CA VAL A 167 -12.92 -1.43 10.36
C VAL A 167 -12.83 -2.89 10.82
N GLY A 168 -13.02 -3.83 9.90
CA GLY A 168 -12.86 -5.25 10.11
C GLY A 168 -13.80 -5.81 11.20
N ASP A 169 -15.01 -5.28 11.31
CA ASP A 169 -16.02 -5.80 12.21
C ASP A 169 -16.95 -6.82 11.49
N GLU A 170 -18.15 -7.03 12.01
CA GLU A 170 -19.08 -8.01 11.46
C GLU A 170 -19.59 -7.67 10.05
N GLU A 171 -19.48 -6.42 9.61
CA GLU A 171 -19.96 -5.96 8.30
C GLU A 171 -19.17 -6.60 7.15
N VAL A 172 -17.89 -6.93 7.35
CA VAL A 172 -17.09 -7.63 6.32
C VAL A 172 -17.68 -8.98 5.93
N LYS A 173 -18.45 -9.61 6.83
CA LYS A 173 -19.09 -10.91 6.58
C LYS A 173 -20.28 -10.82 5.63
N PHE A 174 -20.86 -9.62 5.45
CA PHE A 174 -21.92 -9.38 4.50
C PHE A 174 -21.39 -9.12 3.08
N LEU A 175 -20.12 -8.79 2.91
CA LEU A 175 -19.52 -8.61 1.59
C LEU A 175 -19.44 -9.95 0.86
N ILE A 176 -19.00 -11.00 1.56
CA ILE A 176 -18.92 -12.37 1.06
C ILE A 176 -18.89 -13.35 2.22
N GLN A 177 -19.64 -14.43 2.12
CA GLN A 177 -19.56 -15.56 3.05
C GLN A 177 -19.93 -16.86 2.34
N TRP A 178 -19.10 -17.87 2.47
CA TRP A 178 -19.42 -19.21 1.98
C TRP A 178 -20.15 -20.04 3.04
N PRO A 179 -20.92 -21.09 2.65
CA PRO A 179 -21.69 -21.89 3.59
C PRO A 179 -20.83 -22.46 4.72
N ARG A 180 -21.08 -22.04 5.97
CA ARG A 180 -20.29 -22.43 7.15
C ARG A 180 -20.28 -23.92 7.46
N TYR A 181 -21.24 -24.67 6.94
CA TYR A 181 -21.31 -26.13 7.08
C TYR A 181 -20.41 -26.86 6.11
N SER A 182 -19.87 -26.15 5.10
CA SER A 182 -18.95 -26.66 4.09
C SER A 182 -17.55 -26.07 4.23
N TYR A 183 -17.41 -24.86 4.76
CA TYR A 183 -16.14 -24.12 4.80
C TYR A 183 -15.94 -23.40 6.14
N LEU A 184 -14.71 -23.36 6.65
CA LEU A 184 -14.26 -22.34 7.58
C LEU A 184 -13.98 -21.07 6.80
N ASN A 185 -14.72 -19.99 7.05
CA ASN A 185 -14.50 -18.67 6.47
C ASN A 185 -13.49 -17.88 7.32
N VAL A 186 -12.46 -17.31 6.68
CA VAL A 186 -11.47 -16.44 7.28
C VAL A 186 -11.41 -15.14 6.51
N TRP A 187 -11.80 -14.01 7.12
CA TRP A 187 -11.68 -12.68 6.54
C TRP A 187 -10.38 -12.03 6.99
N VAL A 188 -9.56 -11.61 6.02
CA VAL A 188 -8.31 -10.88 6.27
C VAL A 188 -8.55 -9.43 5.95
N CYS A 189 -8.25 -8.54 6.91
CA CYS A 189 -8.52 -7.10 6.82
C CYS A 189 -7.31 -6.29 7.32
N ALA A 190 -7.23 -5.00 6.98
CA ALA A 190 -6.25 -4.06 7.54
C ALA A 190 -6.43 -3.84 9.05
N ASP A 191 -7.66 -3.93 9.54
CA ASP A 191 -7.99 -3.99 10.97
C ASP A 191 -8.96 -5.13 11.23
N ALA A 192 -9.08 -5.57 12.49
CA ALA A 192 -10.00 -6.61 12.93
C ALA A 192 -10.80 -6.12 14.15
N GLY A 193 -11.58 -5.06 13.97
CA GLY A 193 -12.36 -4.43 15.04
C GLY A 193 -11.51 -3.88 16.18
N GLY A 194 -10.29 -3.42 15.90
CA GLY A 194 -9.30 -2.95 16.88
C GLY A 194 -8.42 -4.06 17.48
N ALA A 195 -8.65 -5.33 17.12
CA ALA A 195 -7.95 -6.50 17.64
C ALA A 195 -6.92 -7.08 16.63
N ALA A 196 -6.13 -8.07 17.05
CA ALA A 196 -5.30 -8.87 16.16
C ALA A 196 -6.14 -9.82 15.28
N GLY A 197 -7.20 -10.35 15.87
CA GLY A 197 -8.21 -11.18 15.26
C GLY A 197 -9.33 -11.45 16.25
N TYR A 198 -10.43 -12.02 15.77
CA TYR A 198 -11.51 -12.52 16.61
C TYR A 198 -12.32 -13.61 15.91
N SER A 199 -12.93 -14.44 16.75
CA SER A 199 -13.88 -15.45 16.33
C SER A 199 -14.98 -15.60 17.40
N TYR A 200 -16.00 -16.41 17.14
CA TYR A 200 -17.07 -16.69 18.08
C TYR A 200 -17.05 -18.16 18.50
N TYR A 201 -17.38 -18.42 19.77
CA TYR A 201 -17.57 -19.80 20.22
C TYR A 201 -18.70 -20.50 19.46
N PRO A 202 -18.58 -21.80 19.16
CA PRO A 202 -19.59 -22.52 18.38
C PRO A 202 -21.00 -22.42 18.98
N GLY A 203 -21.12 -22.43 20.32
CA GLY A 203 -22.38 -22.30 21.02
C GLY A 203 -23.09 -20.97 20.78
N SER A 204 -22.33 -19.88 20.62
CA SER A 204 -22.86 -18.53 20.39
C SER A 204 -23.51 -18.38 19.01
N VAL A 205 -22.98 -19.08 18.00
CA VAL A 205 -23.42 -18.99 16.60
C VAL A 205 -24.25 -20.18 16.13
N ASN A 206 -24.73 -21.00 17.06
CA ASN A 206 -25.42 -22.25 16.72
C ASN A 206 -26.83 -22.04 16.15
N ASN A 207 -27.48 -20.90 16.39
CA ASN A 207 -28.81 -20.62 15.85
C ASN A 207 -28.75 -19.99 14.47
N SER A 208 -29.91 -19.99 13.76
CA SER A 208 -29.96 -19.47 12.38
C SER A 208 -29.83 -17.95 12.27
N ASN A 209 -30.15 -17.20 13.34
CA ASN A 209 -30.10 -15.73 13.30
C ASN A 209 -28.68 -15.23 13.44
N ASP A 210 -27.83 -15.95 14.20
CA ASP A 210 -26.45 -15.57 14.48
C ASP A 210 -25.44 -16.37 13.64
N ALA A 211 -25.94 -17.22 12.72
CA ALA A 211 -25.12 -18.08 11.86
C ALA A 211 -24.15 -17.30 10.98
N TYR A 212 -24.50 -16.06 10.58
CA TYR A 212 -23.69 -15.19 9.76
C TYR A 212 -22.43 -14.69 10.49
N LEU A 213 -22.45 -14.69 11.83
CA LEU A 213 -21.30 -14.30 12.65
C LEU A 213 -20.17 -15.34 12.63
N ASP A 214 -20.45 -16.59 12.19
CA ASP A 214 -19.50 -17.69 12.24
C ASP A 214 -18.30 -17.47 11.30
N GLY A 215 -17.12 -17.86 11.77
CA GLY A 215 -15.84 -17.69 11.08
C GLY A 215 -14.90 -16.76 11.84
N ILE A 216 -13.78 -16.42 11.21
CA ILE A 216 -12.67 -15.69 11.82
C ILE A 216 -12.42 -14.40 11.05
N VAL A 217 -12.29 -13.28 11.73
CA VAL A 217 -11.72 -12.03 11.17
C VAL A 217 -10.33 -11.86 11.76
N ILE A 218 -9.34 -11.62 10.90
CA ILE A 218 -7.94 -11.48 11.31
C ILE A 218 -7.29 -10.32 10.57
N GLN A 219 -6.40 -9.62 11.25
CA GLN A 219 -5.63 -8.55 10.63
C GLN A 219 -4.55 -9.13 9.70
N ASP A 220 -4.31 -8.48 8.56
CA ASP A 220 -3.29 -8.85 7.57
C ASP A 220 -1.91 -9.06 8.19
N SER A 221 -1.51 -8.15 9.08
CA SER A 221 -0.22 -8.16 9.78
C SER A 221 -0.10 -9.22 10.89
N TYR A 222 -1.15 -10.04 11.11
CA TYR A 222 -1.19 -11.20 12.02
C TYR A 222 -1.51 -12.50 11.28
N THR A 223 -1.52 -12.49 9.95
CA THR A 223 -1.81 -13.65 9.10
C THR A 223 -0.51 -14.22 8.55
N GLY A 224 -0.15 -15.44 8.96
CA GLY A 224 1.09 -16.12 8.56
C GLY A 224 2.36 -15.54 9.19
N SER A 225 3.52 -15.93 8.67
CA SER A 225 4.84 -15.56 9.19
C SER A 225 5.69 -14.72 8.21
N ILE A 226 5.17 -14.45 7.02
CA ILE A 226 5.83 -13.69 5.94
C ILE A 226 4.99 -12.48 5.51
N GLY A 227 5.47 -11.69 4.57
CA GLY A 227 4.75 -10.56 3.98
C GLY A 227 4.55 -9.43 4.99
N THR A 228 3.29 -9.01 5.22
CA THR A 228 2.93 -7.99 6.21
C THR A 228 3.06 -8.48 7.65
N SER A 229 3.16 -9.80 7.87
CA SER A 229 3.28 -10.45 9.17
C SER A 229 4.74 -10.85 9.49
N ASN A 230 4.93 -11.62 10.56
CA ASN A 230 6.22 -12.16 10.99
C ASN A 230 6.03 -13.33 11.97
N ASN A 231 7.10 -14.06 12.27
CA ASN A 231 7.06 -15.23 13.16
C ASN A 231 6.46 -14.95 14.56
N TYR A 232 6.59 -13.73 15.08
CA TYR A 232 6.07 -13.36 16.40
C TYR A 232 4.53 -13.28 16.43
N ARG A 233 3.92 -12.94 15.28
CA ARG A 233 2.47 -12.74 15.13
C ARG A 233 1.77 -13.93 14.48
N SER A 234 2.53 -14.86 13.91
CA SER A 234 2.04 -15.93 13.03
C SER A 234 1.04 -16.90 13.71
N ARG A 235 1.02 -16.98 15.06
CA ARG A 235 0.21 -17.91 15.83
C ARG A 235 -1.19 -17.38 16.18
N VAL A 236 -1.54 -16.17 15.72
CA VAL A 236 -2.87 -15.59 16.01
C VAL A 236 -3.98 -16.38 15.33
N LEU A 237 -3.79 -16.83 14.08
CA LEU A 237 -4.79 -17.66 13.41
C LEU A 237 -5.00 -19.01 14.16
N THR A 238 -3.92 -19.62 14.65
CA THR A 238 -3.98 -20.83 15.51
C THR A 238 -4.80 -20.57 16.77
N HIS A 239 -4.62 -19.41 17.42
CA HIS A 239 -5.38 -18.98 18.59
C HIS A 239 -6.88 -18.80 18.28
N GLU A 240 -7.21 -18.08 17.20
CA GLU A 240 -8.61 -17.82 16.83
C GLU A 240 -9.35 -19.09 16.40
N ILE A 241 -8.66 -20.03 15.73
CA ILE A 241 -9.21 -21.35 15.45
C ILE A 241 -9.47 -22.13 16.76
N GLY A 242 -8.62 -21.94 17.76
CA GLY A 242 -8.85 -22.50 19.11
C GLY A 242 -10.21 -22.09 19.67
N HIS A 243 -10.55 -20.79 19.62
CA HIS A 243 -11.86 -20.29 20.02
C HIS A 243 -13.01 -20.80 19.15
N TRP A 244 -12.80 -20.78 17.82
CA TRP A 244 -13.76 -21.29 16.84
C TRP A 244 -14.07 -22.80 17.06
N LEU A 245 -13.13 -23.54 17.67
CA LEU A 245 -13.28 -24.94 18.13
C LEU A 245 -13.44 -25.06 19.65
N ASN A 246 -14.02 -24.06 20.31
CA ASN A 246 -14.49 -24.11 21.70
C ASN A 246 -13.39 -24.11 22.78
N LEU A 247 -12.19 -23.59 22.51
CA LEU A 247 -11.23 -23.30 23.58
C LEU A 247 -11.43 -21.90 24.14
N ARG A 248 -11.26 -21.76 25.45
CA ARG A 248 -11.19 -20.48 26.15
C ARG A 248 -9.73 -20.05 26.33
N HIS A 249 -9.51 -18.79 26.74
CA HIS A 249 -8.23 -18.41 27.30
C HIS A 249 -7.95 -19.20 28.57
N LEU A 250 -6.68 -19.42 28.94
CA LEU A 250 -6.30 -20.15 30.16
C LEU A 250 -6.82 -19.50 31.46
N TRP A 251 -7.06 -18.19 31.39
CA TRP A 251 -7.62 -17.39 32.49
C TRP A 251 -9.14 -17.21 32.41
N GLY A 252 -9.82 -18.03 31.61
CA GLY A 252 -11.27 -17.96 31.40
C GLY A 252 -11.69 -16.95 30.31
N ASN A 253 -12.84 -16.31 30.53
CA ASN A 253 -13.49 -15.48 29.50
C ASN A 253 -13.28 -13.98 29.67
N SER A 254 -12.51 -13.50 30.65
CA SER A 254 -12.25 -12.09 30.83
C SER A 254 -11.29 -11.57 29.72
N ASN A 255 -11.40 -10.29 29.35
CA ASN A 255 -10.44 -9.64 28.44
C ASN A 255 -9.34 -8.87 29.20
N SER A 256 -9.12 -9.19 30.46
CA SER A 256 -8.17 -8.54 31.35
C SER A 256 -7.08 -9.50 31.82
N PRO A 257 -6.15 -9.96 30.94
CA PRO A 257 -5.03 -10.78 31.41
C PRO A 257 -4.20 -10.01 32.45
N GLY A 258 -3.76 -10.71 33.49
CA GLY A 258 -3.03 -10.16 34.63
C GLY A 258 -3.87 -9.86 35.84
N ASP A 259 -5.20 -9.84 35.76
CA ASP A 259 -6.08 -9.60 36.88
C ASP A 259 -6.11 -10.82 37.85
N GLN A 260 -5.98 -10.56 39.14
CA GLN A 260 -5.98 -11.63 40.17
C GLN A 260 -7.31 -12.37 40.25
N GLU A 261 -8.40 -11.70 39.88
CA GLU A 261 -9.77 -12.28 39.89
C GLU A 261 -9.90 -13.40 38.83
N ASN A 262 -9.04 -13.45 37.82
CA ASN A 262 -9.01 -14.53 36.85
C ASN A 262 -8.65 -15.88 37.47
N CYS A 263 -7.98 -15.90 38.61
CA CYS A 263 -7.70 -17.13 39.32
C CYS A 263 -8.96 -17.89 39.81
N ASP A 264 -10.10 -17.22 39.85
CA ASP A 264 -11.40 -17.82 40.18
C ASP A 264 -12.14 -18.33 38.92
N GLN A 265 -11.53 -18.11 37.72
CA GLN A 265 -12.04 -18.57 36.42
C GLN A 265 -11.32 -19.86 36.00
N ASP A 266 -11.93 -20.58 35.05
CA ASP A 266 -11.39 -21.84 34.53
C ASP A 266 -11.70 -21.90 33.01
N ASP A 267 -10.76 -22.42 32.21
CA ASP A 267 -10.95 -22.69 30.77
C ASP A 267 -11.72 -24.02 30.55
N ASN A 268 -12.06 -24.74 31.60
CA ASN A 268 -12.69 -26.08 31.60
C ASN A 268 -11.79 -27.15 30.94
N VAL A 269 -10.49 -27.06 31.12
CA VAL A 269 -9.51 -28.07 30.66
C VAL A 269 -8.66 -28.51 31.85
N ALA A 270 -8.70 -29.80 32.18
CA ALA A 270 -8.14 -30.31 33.43
C ALA A 270 -6.59 -30.31 33.49
N ASP A 271 -5.89 -30.26 32.38
CA ASP A 271 -4.43 -30.28 32.29
C ASP A 271 -3.81 -28.90 31.97
N THR A 272 -4.63 -27.85 31.95
CA THR A 272 -4.18 -26.46 31.95
C THR A 272 -4.26 -25.93 33.39
N PRO A 273 -3.19 -25.35 33.95
CA PRO A 273 -3.26 -24.72 35.26
C PRO A 273 -4.06 -23.42 35.19
N ASN A 274 -4.86 -23.12 36.23
CA ASN A 274 -5.51 -21.82 36.34
C ASN A 274 -4.46 -20.72 36.32
N SER A 275 -4.66 -19.69 35.48
CA SER A 275 -3.74 -18.59 35.28
C SER A 275 -4.47 -17.25 35.43
N LYS A 276 -3.74 -16.20 35.77
CA LYS A 276 -4.26 -14.83 35.67
C LYS A 276 -4.19 -14.27 34.26
N GLY A 277 -3.52 -14.97 33.32
CA GLY A 277 -3.21 -14.51 31.95
C GLY A 277 -1.94 -13.66 31.85
N TRP A 278 -1.19 -13.82 30.77
CA TRP A 278 0.10 -13.17 30.53
C TRP A 278 0.13 -12.49 29.16
N THR A 279 0.67 -11.28 29.13
CA THR A 279 0.93 -10.53 27.88
C THR A 279 2.41 -10.51 27.51
N SER A 280 3.23 -11.27 28.26
CA SER A 280 4.67 -11.38 28.04
C SER A 280 5.13 -12.82 28.27
N CYS A 281 6.17 -13.24 27.54
CA CYS A 281 6.74 -14.58 27.67
C CYS A 281 7.58 -14.71 28.93
N ASN A 282 6.95 -15.05 30.04
CA ASN A 282 7.63 -15.32 31.33
C ASN A 282 7.54 -16.82 31.64
N LEU A 283 8.57 -17.58 31.23
CA LEU A 283 8.62 -19.04 31.39
C LEU A 283 8.65 -19.53 32.85
N GLU A 284 8.94 -18.65 33.79
CA GLU A 284 8.91 -18.92 35.24
C GLU A 284 7.70 -18.25 35.91
N GLY A 285 6.69 -17.84 35.08
CA GLY A 285 5.49 -17.17 35.55
C GLY A 285 4.66 -18.11 36.46
N GLU A 286 4.41 -17.67 37.65
CA GLU A 286 3.51 -18.37 38.61
C GLU A 286 2.36 -17.46 39.00
N SER A 287 1.15 -17.98 38.89
CA SER A 287 -0.06 -17.35 39.44
C SER A 287 -1.02 -18.40 39.93
N CYS A 288 -2.07 -18.02 40.64
CA CYS A 288 -3.12 -18.94 41.13
C CYS A 288 -2.59 -20.18 41.89
N GLY A 289 -1.34 -20.17 42.34
CA GLY A 289 -0.71 -21.23 43.14
C GLY A 289 0.05 -22.31 42.35
N SER A 290 0.26 -22.11 41.05
CA SER A 290 1.01 -23.02 40.17
C SER A 290 1.85 -22.28 39.14
N LEU A 291 2.75 -23.01 38.47
CA LEU A 291 3.42 -22.53 37.25
C LEU A 291 2.40 -22.39 36.11
N ASP A 292 2.40 -21.25 35.43
CA ASP A 292 1.46 -20.96 34.36
C ASP A 292 2.00 -21.46 33.02
N ASN A 293 1.12 -22.01 32.17
CA ASN A 293 1.49 -22.46 30.82
C ASN A 293 1.48 -21.30 29.82
N VAL A 294 2.44 -20.38 29.94
CA VAL A 294 2.57 -19.20 29.08
C VAL A 294 2.92 -19.55 27.62
N GLN A 295 3.33 -20.81 27.36
CA GLN A 295 3.64 -21.30 26.00
C GLN A 295 2.43 -21.96 25.31
N ASN A 296 1.25 -21.86 25.91
CA ASN A 296 0.01 -22.34 25.30
C ASN A 296 -0.49 -21.37 24.22
N TYR A 297 -1.04 -21.90 23.13
CA TYR A 297 -1.60 -21.06 22.05
C TYR A 297 -2.77 -20.18 22.50
N MET A 298 -3.47 -20.54 23.58
CA MET A 298 -4.58 -19.76 24.13
C MET A 298 -4.15 -18.66 25.12
N GLU A 299 -2.85 -18.34 25.20
CA GLU A 299 -2.28 -17.22 25.94
C GLU A 299 -1.99 -16.01 25.06
N TYR A 300 -1.87 -14.81 25.68
CA TYR A 300 -1.46 -13.58 25.00
C TYR A 300 0.05 -13.30 25.08
N SER A 301 0.82 -14.29 25.52
CA SER A 301 2.27 -14.16 25.73
C SER A 301 3.09 -14.03 24.47
N TYR A 302 2.51 -14.33 23.29
CA TYR A 302 3.16 -14.41 21.99
C TYR A 302 4.37 -15.37 21.92
N CYS A 303 4.46 -16.31 22.85
CA CYS A 303 5.40 -17.42 22.78
C CYS A 303 4.68 -18.78 22.81
N GLY A 304 3.45 -18.82 22.31
CA GLY A 304 2.65 -20.04 22.18
C GLY A 304 3.35 -21.09 21.32
N LYS A 305 3.39 -22.34 21.78
CA LYS A 305 4.07 -23.46 21.10
C LYS A 305 3.26 -24.76 21.18
N MET A 306 2.19 -24.80 21.95
CA MET A 306 1.46 -26.03 22.19
C MET A 306 -0.01 -25.84 22.53
N PHE A 307 -0.82 -26.82 22.18
CA PHE A 307 -2.05 -27.19 22.91
C PHE A 307 -1.76 -28.32 23.87
N THR A 308 -2.61 -28.49 24.89
CA THR A 308 -2.55 -29.67 25.79
C THR A 308 -3.39 -30.84 25.26
N GLU A 309 -3.21 -32.05 25.82
CA GLU A 309 -4.04 -33.23 25.54
C GLU A 309 -5.52 -33.01 25.90
N GLY A 310 -5.79 -32.24 26.97
CA GLY A 310 -7.15 -31.83 27.34
C GLY A 310 -7.76 -30.89 26.33
N GLN A 311 -6.99 -29.87 25.87
CA GLN A 311 -7.41 -28.96 24.80
C GLN A 311 -7.65 -29.71 23.49
N LYS A 312 -6.78 -30.66 23.10
CA LYS A 312 -7.00 -31.56 21.97
C LYS A 312 -8.38 -32.23 22.04
N SER A 313 -8.74 -32.73 23.22
CA SER A 313 -10.02 -33.42 23.40
C SER A 313 -11.21 -32.47 23.14
N ARG A 314 -11.13 -31.21 23.57
CA ARG A 314 -12.17 -30.19 23.32
C ARG A 314 -12.22 -29.79 21.84
N LEU A 315 -11.07 -29.53 21.23
CA LEU A 315 -10.96 -29.15 19.81
C LEU A 315 -11.60 -30.22 18.91
N ARG A 316 -11.22 -31.48 19.10
CA ARG A 316 -11.74 -32.58 18.31
C ARG A 316 -13.23 -32.82 18.54
N THR A 317 -13.69 -32.72 19.80
CA THR A 317 -15.12 -32.82 20.11
C THR A 317 -15.91 -31.72 19.38
N ALA A 318 -15.44 -30.48 19.46
CA ALA A 318 -16.11 -29.37 18.76
C ALA A 318 -16.14 -29.58 17.23
N ALA A 319 -15.04 -30.02 16.63
CA ALA A 319 -14.97 -30.31 15.21
C ALA A 319 -15.94 -31.41 14.74
N LEU A 320 -16.24 -32.38 15.62
CA LEU A 320 -17.14 -33.49 15.31
C LEU A 320 -18.57 -33.28 15.84
N SER A 321 -18.85 -32.15 16.52
CA SER A 321 -20.17 -31.83 17.05
C SER A 321 -21.13 -31.30 16.03
N SER A 322 -22.43 -31.55 16.23
CA SER A 322 -23.48 -30.91 15.43
C SER A 322 -23.68 -29.43 15.76
N VAL A 323 -23.08 -28.95 16.88
CA VAL A 323 -23.11 -27.52 17.24
C VAL A 323 -22.41 -26.69 16.17
N ALA A 324 -23.07 -25.65 15.74
CA ALA A 324 -22.66 -24.81 14.60
C ALA A 324 -22.37 -25.62 13.32
N GLN A 325 -22.92 -26.83 13.17
CA GLN A 325 -22.78 -27.72 12.01
C GLN A 325 -21.31 -28.16 11.72
N ARG A 326 -20.41 -28.10 12.74
CA ARG A 326 -18.99 -28.46 12.58
C ARG A 326 -18.77 -29.87 12.04
N ASN A 327 -19.59 -30.83 12.47
CA ASN A 327 -19.53 -32.22 12.02
C ASN A 327 -19.78 -32.44 10.55
N GLN A 328 -20.27 -31.46 9.81
CA GLN A 328 -20.48 -31.56 8.37
C GLN A 328 -19.19 -31.28 7.59
N LEU A 329 -18.28 -30.47 8.14
CA LEU A 329 -17.06 -30.01 7.47
C LEU A 329 -16.17 -31.18 7.00
N SER A 330 -15.96 -32.17 7.85
CA SER A 330 -15.08 -33.32 7.60
C SER A 330 -15.78 -34.55 7.02
N THR A 331 -17.04 -34.43 6.57
CA THR A 331 -17.72 -35.57 5.94
C THR A 331 -17.12 -35.85 4.55
N PRO A 332 -16.99 -37.13 4.14
CA PRO A 332 -16.44 -37.44 2.81
C PRO A 332 -17.20 -36.76 1.66
N SER A 333 -18.52 -36.57 1.83
CA SER A 333 -19.33 -35.84 0.83
C SER A 333 -18.97 -34.37 0.74
N ASN A 334 -18.67 -33.71 1.88
CA ASN A 334 -18.25 -32.32 1.89
C ASN A 334 -16.82 -32.14 1.37
N LEU A 335 -15.90 -33.03 1.77
CA LEU A 335 -14.51 -32.99 1.30
C LEU A 335 -14.43 -33.16 -0.22
N ALA A 336 -15.27 -34.01 -0.81
CA ALA A 336 -15.40 -34.15 -2.25
C ALA A 336 -16.07 -32.91 -2.90
N ALA A 337 -17.10 -32.34 -2.27
CA ALA A 337 -17.82 -31.17 -2.77
C ALA A 337 -16.95 -29.92 -2.77
N THR A 338 -16.13 -29.74 -1.74
CA THR A 338 -15.17 -28.62 -1.60
C THR A 338 -13.85 -28.84 -2.37
N GLY A 339 -13.67 -30.04 -2.95
CA GLY A 339 -12.51 -30.39 -3.76
C GLY A 339 -11.23 -30.66 -2.97
N VAL A 340 -11.27 -30.69 -1.62
CA VAL A 340 -10.08 -30.97 -0.79
C VAL A 340 -9.71 -32.46 -0.79
N GLU A 341 -10.63 -33.33 -1.22
CA GLU A 341 -10.40 -34.72 -1.54
C GLU A 341 -10.93 -35.05 -2.94
N GLY A 342 -10.25 -35.91 -3.67
CA GLY A 342 -10.59 -36.34 -5.03
C GLY A 342 -9.44 -36.20 -6.01
N ASP A 343 -9.74 -36.39 -7.31
CA ASP A 343 -8.74 -36.22 -8.36
C ASP A 343 -8.30 -34.77 -8.48
N MET A 344 -7.01 -34.57 -8.57
CA MET A 344 -6.36 -33.26 -8.67
C MET A 344 -6.51 -32.71 -10.10
N ILE A 345 -7.27 -31.65 -10.26
CA ILE A 345 -7.52 -31.00 -11.57
C ILE A 345 -6.83 -29.64 -11.54
N LEU A 346 -5.97 -29.39 -12.52
CA LEU A 346 -5.44 -28.07 -12.79
C LEU A 346 -6.58 -27.14 -13.21
N CYS A 347 -6.76 -26.02 -12.53
CA CYS A 347 -7.94 -25.19 -12.70
C CYS A 347 -7.70 -23.97 -13.56
N GLU A 348 -6.67 -23.23 -13.28
CA GLU A 348 -6.39 -21.97 -13.95
C GLU A 348 -4.88 -21.73 -14.00
N SER A 349 -4.43 -21.16 -15.12
CA SER A 349 -3.13 -20.54 -15.23
C SER A 349 -3.32 -19.03 -15.11
N ILE A 350 -2.77 -18.44 -14.05
CA ILE A 350 -2.87 -17.01 -13.77
C ILE A 350 -1.57 -16.52 -13.11
N PHE A 351 -1.19 -15.30 -13.39
CA PHE A 351 -0.03 -14.69 -12.79
C PHE A 351 -0.21 -13.18 -12.58
N THR A 352 0.63 -12.60 -11.74
CA THR A 352 0.69 -11.17 -11.48
C THR A 352 2.09 -10.63 -11.77
N VAL A 353 2.18 -9.34 -11.97
CA VAL A 353 3.43 -8.59 -12.17
C VAL A 353 3.45 -7.38 -11.25
N ASP A 354 4.63 -6.99 -10.81
CA ASP A 354 4.81 -5.81 -9.95
C ASP A 354 4.70 -4.48 -10.73
N GLU A 355 5.06 -4.49 -12.02
CA GLU A 355 4.95 -3.31 -12.88
C GLU A 355 4.64 -3.72 -14.34
N LYS A 356 3.87 -2.89 -15.05
CA LYS A 356 3.51 -3.13 -16.46
C LYS A 356 4.20 -2.21 -17.47
N VAL A 357 4.78 -1.10 -16.99
CA VAL A 357 5.44 -0.09 -17.82
C VAL A 357 6.82 0.20 -17.22
N ILE A 358 7.85 -0.29 -17.87
CA ILE A 358 9.25 -0.25 -17.43
C ILE A 358 10.14 0.36 -18.50
N CYS A 359 11.43 0.54 -18.21
CA CYS A 359 12.43 0.91 -19.21
C CYS A 359 13.28 -0.27 -19.67
N GLU A 360 13.91 -0.11 -20.81
CA GLU A 360 14.91 -1.04 -21.34
C GLU A 360 16.01 -1.31 -20.30
N GLY A 361 16.24 -2.59 -20.00
CA GLY A 361 17.21 -3.05 -19.01
C GLY A 361 16.66 -3.24 -17.60
N ASP A 362 15.41 -2.87 -17.32
CA ASP A 362 14.75 -3.13 -16.05
C ASP A 362 14.28 -4.58 -15.93
N SER A 363 14.16 -5.03 -14.69
CA SER A 363 13.69 -6.37 -14.34
C SER A 363 12.34 -6.30 -13.66
N ILE A 364 11.40 -7.12 -14.09
CA ILE A 364 10.07 -7.30 -13.52
C ILE A 364 10.01 -8.58 -12.71
N LEU A 365 9.27 -8.52 -11.60
CA LEU A 365 8.87 -9.68 -10.82
C LEU A 365 7.56 -10.27 -11.37
N PHE A 366 7.63 -11.51 -11.82
CA PHE A 366 6.47 -12.32 -12.19
C PHE A 366 6.16 -13.31 -11.08
N THR A 367 4.91 -13.34 -10.61
CA THR A 367 4.45 -14.26 -9.58
C THR A 367 3.38 -15.17 -10.15
N ASP A 368 3.67 -16.46 -10.21
CA ASP A 368 2.69 -17.50 -10.58
C ASP A 368 1.66 -17.63 -9.45
N GLU A 369 0.42 -17.33 -9.75
CA GLU A 369 -0.75 -17.48 -8.89
C GLU A 369 -1.63 -18.65 -9.33
N SER A 370 -1.15 -19.47 -10.28
CA SER A 370 -1.85 -20.67 -10.75
C SER A 370 -2.07 -21.65 -9.61
N TYR A 371 -3.20 -22.31 -9.61
CA TYR A 371 -3.56 -23.18 -8.50
C TYR A 371 -4.03 -24.55 -8.91
N HIS A 372 -3.87 -25.47 -7.97
CA HIS A 372 -4.16 -26.89 -7.98
C HIS A 372 -3.23 -27.71 -8.86
N ASP A 373 -2.22 -28.28 -8.15
CA ASP A 373 -1.34 -29.35 -8.66
C ASP A 373 -0.53 -28.99 -9.90
N VAL A 374 -0.04 -27.76 -9.95
CA VAL A 374 0.99 -27.38 -10.93
C VAL A 374 2.23 -28.24 -10.68
N ILE A 375 2.66 -28.99 -11.70
CA ILE A 375 3.88 -29.81 -11.68
C ILE A 375 4.97 -29.13 -12.48
N THR A 376 4.62 -28.50 -13.62
CA THR A 376 5.57 -27.78 -14.46
C THR A 376 4.99 -26.45 -14.90
N TRP A 377 5.87 -25.50 -15.14
CA TRP A 377 5.55 -24.19 -15.61
C TRP A 377 6.49 -23.77 -16.74
N GLU A 378 6.00 -22.93 -17.64
CA GLU A 378 6.75 -22.33 -18.73
C GLU A 378 6.29 -20.87 -18.93
N TRP A 379 7.23 -19.94 -18.82
CA TRP A 379 7.06 -18.53 -19.14
C TRP A 379 7.51 -18.27 -20.56
N ASP A 380 6.66 -17.67 -21.37
CA ASP A 380 7.00 -17.03 -22.65
C ASP A 380 6.93 -15.52 -22.46
N PHE A 381 8.08 -14.87 -22.45
CA PHE A 381 8.18 -13.41 -22.26
C PHE A 381 7.95 -12.63 -23.57
N ALA A 382 7.67 -13.29 -24.67
CA ALA A 382 7.45 -12.72 -26.00
C ALA A 382 8.63 -11.90 -26.56
N ASP A 383 9.76 -11.83 -25.87
CA ASP A 383 11.02 -11.23 -26.33
C ASP A 383 12.00 -12.23 -26.95
N GLY A 384 11.54 -13.48 -27.11
CA GLY A 384 12.33 -14.63 -27.58
C GLY A 384 12.92 -15.46 -26.43
N THR A 385 12.72 -15.06 -25.19
CA THR A 385 13.12 -15.82 -24.00
C THR A 385 11.99 -16.71 -23.53
N ILE A 386 12.28 -17.99 -23.33
CA ILE A 386 11.38 -18.95 -22.69
C ILE A 386 12.08 -19.51 -21.46
N LEU A 387 11.42 -19.48 -20.32
CA LEU A 387 11.91 -20.04 -19.06
C LEU A 387 10.94 -21.12 -18.59
N SER A 388 11.43 -22.32 -18.29
CA SER A 388 10.59 -23.42 -17.82
C SER A 388 11.22 -24.16 -16.65
N GLY A 389 10.41 -24.74 -15.82
CA GLY A 389 10.84 -25.51 -14.66
C GLY A 389 9.79 -26.48 -14.14
N SER A 390 10.16 -27.18 -13.08
CA SER A 390 9.28 -28.08 -12.35
C SER A 390 9.51 -27.88 -10.86
N GLU A 391 8.47 -27.49 -10.14
CA GLU A 391 8.47 -27.50 -8.68
C GLU A 391 7.10 -27.96 -8.20
N GLU A 392 7.08 -28.94 -7.29
CA GLU A 392 5.85 -29.33 -6.64
C GLU A 392 5.46 -28.28 -5.60
N GLY A 393 4.39 -27.53 -5.87
CA GLY A 393 3.57 -26.89 -4.84
C GLY A 393 4.04 -25.54 -4.31
N VAL A 394 4.85 -24.76 -5.02
CA VAL A 394 5.28 -23.41 -4.57
C VAL A 394 4.99 -22.37 -5.63
N ASN A 395 4.52 -21.19 -5.19
CA ASN A 395 4.42 -19.98 -5.99
C ASN A 395 5.77 -19.70 -6.66
N ASN A 396 5.81 -19.83 -7.96
CA ASN A 396 7.04 -19.62 -8.70
C ASN A 396 7.22 -18.12 -8.94
N ILE A 397 8.20 -17.56 -8.25
CA ILE A 397 8.60 -16.17 -8.40
C ILE A 397 9.76 -16.14 -9.38
N THR A 398 9.61 -15.39 -10.46
CA THR A 398 10.65 -15.25 -11.49
C THR A 398 10.91 -13.77 -11.77
N TYR A 399 12.18 -13.42 -11.95
CA TYR A 399 12.59 -12.10 -12.45
C TYR A 399 12.98 -12.24 -13.92
N HIS A 400 12.46 -11.35 -14.75
CA HIS A 400 12.88 -11.24 -16.15
C HIS A 400 13.28 -9.81 -16.49
N THR A 401 14.39 -9.66 -17.26
CA THR A 401 14.92 -8.37 -17.71
C THR A 401 14.66 -8.20 -19.18
N PHE A 402 13.92 -7.16 -19.56
CA PHE A 402 13.67 -6.80 -20.94
C PHE A 402 14.77 -5.88 -21.45
N ASN A 403 15.59 -6.36 -22.40
CA ASN A 403 16.77 -5.65 -22.92
C ASN A 403 16.50 -4.88 -24.22
N THR A 404 15.26 -4.79 -24.65
CA THR A 404 14.85 -4.07 -25.85
C THR A 404 13.50 -3.40 -25.62
N GLU A 405 13.33 -2.20 -26.16
CA GLU A 405 12.05 -1.50 -26.20
C GLU A 405 10.98 -2.31 -26.96
N GLY A 406 9.74 -2.17 -26.55
CA GLY A 406 8.62 -2.83 -27.23
C GLY A 406 7.42 -3.07 -26.34
N VAL A 407 6.46 -3.79 -26.89
CA VAL A 407 5.26 -4.25 -26.21
C VAL A 407 5.27 -5.78 -26.26
N PHE A 408 5.26 -6.41 -25.09
CA PHE A 408 5.42 -7.85 -24.93
C PHE A 408 4.18 -8.45 -24.28
N GLU A 409 3.59 -9.45 -24.92
CA GLU A 409 2.42 -10.20 -24.42
C GLU A 409 2.92 -11.45 -23.69
N VAL A 410 3.19 -11.32 -22.39
CA VAL A 410 3.74 -12.41 -21.58
C VAL A 410 2.66 -13.43 -21.26
N VAL A 411 2.99 -14.70 -21.39
CA VAL A 411 2.09 -15.84 -21.13
C VAL A 411 2.76 -16.84 -20.20
N LEU A 412 2.00 -17.32 -19.21
CA LEU A 412 2.36 -18.44 -18.37
C LEU A 412 1.60 -19.69 -18.80
N THR A 413 2.32 -20.78 -19.08
CA THR A 413 1.72 -22.09 -19.30
C THR A 413 2.09 -23.01 -18.15
N VAL A 414 1.08 -23.57 -17.48
CA VAL A 414 1.26 -24.54 -16.40
C VAL A 414 0.71 -25.90 -16.78
N SER A 415 1.30 -26.98 -16.25
CA SER A 415 0.82 -28.32 -16.51
C SER A 415 0.93 -29.25 -15.31
N ASN A 416 0.09 -30.27 -15.31
CA ASN A 416 0.21 -31.45 -14.48
C ASN A 416 0.13 -32.71 -15.34
N ASN A 417 0.04 -33.89 -14.70
CA ASN A 417 -0.01 -35.20 -15.44
C ASN A 417 -1.27 -35.33 -16.33
N ASN A 418 -2.30 -34.52 -16.14
CA ASN A 418 -3.61 -34.70 -16.76
C ASN A 418 -4.00 -33.53 -17.71
N SER A 419 -3.44 -32.35 -17.55
CA SER A 419 -3.85 -31.15 -18.28
C SER A 419 -2.74 -30.12 -18.44
N ILE A 420 -2.89 -29.23 -19.44
CA ILE A 420 -2.03 -28.10 -19.73
C ILE A 420 -2.96 -26.89 -19.87
N LEU A 421 -2.65 -25.78 -19.19
CA LEU A 421 -3.39 -24.54 -19.28
C LEU A 421 -2.42 -23.37 -19.50
N SER A 422 -2.84 -22.41 -20.32
CA SER A 422 -2.12 -21.15 -20.53
C SER A 422 -2.96 -19.98 -20.02
N SER A 423 -2.31 -19.02 -19.42
CA SER A 423 -2.93 -17.79 -18.91
C SER A 423 -3.42 -16.89 -20.06
N SER A 424 -4.31 -15.96 -19.72
CA SER A 424 -4.46 -14.76 -20.54
C SER A 424 -3.14 -14.00 -20.56
N PRO A 425 -2.75 -13.36 -21.69
CA PRO A 425 -1.52 -12.59 -21.74
C PRO A 425 -1.62 -11.34 -20.88
N ILE A 426 -0.50 -10.96 -20.23
CA ILE A 426 -0.32 -9.64 -19.62
C ILE A 426 0.62 -8.84 -20.50
N THR A 427 0.18 -7.65 -20.87
CA THR A 427 0.96 -6.72 -21.70
C THR A 427 1.99 -5.99 -20.85
N ILE A 428 3.27 -6.10 -21.22
CA ILE A 428 4.38 -5.34 -20.64
C ILE A 428 4.86 -4.34 -21.69
N THR A 429 4.89 -3.05 -21.32
CA THR A 429 5.42 -1.98 -22.17
C THR A 429 6.81 -1.60 -21.71
N VAL A 430 7.80 -1.80 -22.57
CA VAL A 430 9.20 -1.43 -22.31
C VAL A 430 9.53 -0.14 -23.07
N LEU A 431 9.77 0.92 -22.34
CA LEU A 431 10.04 2.25 -22.85
C LEU A 431 11.52 2.42 -23.19
N PRO A 432 11.87 3.02 -24.33
CA PRO A 432 13.23 3.51 -24.57
C PRO A 432 13.53 4.75 -23.71
N ALA A 433 14.79 5.15 -23.64
CA ALA A 433 15.17 6.44 -23.09
C ALA A 433 14.68 7.58 -23.97
N GLY A 434 14.18 8.68 -23.38
CA GLY A 434 13.89 9.92 -24.07
C GLY A 434 12.82 9.84 -25.18
N VAL A 435 11.66 9.24 -24.87
CA VAL A 435 10.51 9.19 -25.78
C VAL A 435 9.94 10.59 -26.04
N MET A 436 9.92 11.44 -25.01
CA MET A 436 9.37 12.80 -25.09
C MET A 436 10.47 13.81 -25.30
N ASP A 437 10.30 14.68 -26.29
CA ASP A 437 11.20 15.83 -26.53
C ASP A 437 10.88 16.98 -25.57
N SER A 438 11.90 17.78 -25.23
CA SER A 438 11.71 19.02 -24.47
C SER A 438 11.66 20.25 -25.40
N PRO A 439 10.69 21.17 -25.23
CA PRO A 439 9.57 21.12 -24.26
C PRO A 439 8.46 20.18 -24.72
N ALA A 440 8.01 19.31 -23.80
CA ALA A 440 6.79 18.55 -23.99
C ALA A 440 5.59 19.41 -23.55
N VAL A 441 4.64 19.61 -24.44
CA VAL A 441 3.44 20.42 -24.22
C VAL A 441 2.22 19.54 -24.46
N GLN A 442 1.45 19.30 -23.41
CA GLN A 442 0.26 18.46 -23.47
C GLN A 442 -0.98 19.23 -23.06
N GLY A 443 -1.80 19.57 -24.04
CA GLY A 443 -3.13 20.18 -23.87
C GLY A 443 -4.27 19.23 -24.27
N PHE A 444 -3.97 17.93 -24.43
CA PHE A 444 -4.93 16.85 -24.72
C PHE A 444 -5.78 17.04 -26.00
N GLU A 445 -5.30 17.86 -26.94
CA GLU A 445 -6.01 18.16 -28.20
C GLU A 445 -6.05 16.99 -29.19
N SER A 446 -5.26 15.93 -28.95
CA SER A 446 -5.25 14.72 -29.77
C SER A 446 -6.48 13.87 -29.50
N THR A 447 -7.09 13.33 -30.55
CA THR A 447 -8.18 12.36 -30.43
C THR A 447 -7.74 10.96 -29.99
N GLN A 448 -6.42 10.75 -29.87
CA GLN A 448 -5.83 9.51 -29.37
C GLN A 448 -5.30 9.74 -27.95
N PHE A 449 -6.06 9.35 -26.96
CA PHE A 449 -5.67 9.31 -25.57
C PHE A 449 -6.27 8.03 -24.94
N PRO A 450 -5.51 7.24 -24.16
CA PRO A 450 -4.07 7.35 -23.86
C PRO A 450 -3.17 7.31 -25.10
N SER A 451 -1.91 7.73 -24.97
CA SER A 451 -0.97 7.87 -26.10
C SER A 451 0.36 7.16 -25.77
N ALA A 452 1.30 7.13 -26.72
CA ALA A 452 2.65 6.64 -26.46
C ALA A 452 3.43 7.50 -25.44
N GLU A 453 3.01 8.76 -25.26
CA GLU A 453 3.64 9.70 -24.33
C GLU A 453 2.98 9.73 -22.94
N TRP A 454 1.71 9.28 -22.83
CA TRP A 454 0.94 9.35 -21.61
C TRP A 454 0.09 8.10 -21.38
N PHE A 455 0.27 7.49 -20.23
CA PHE A 455 -0.39 6.25 -19.79
C PHE A 455 -1.40 6.55 -18.69
N VAL A 456 -2.53 5.87 -18.75
CA VAL A 456 -3.54 5.86 -17.68
C VAL A 456 -3.49 4.50 -17.01
N GLU A 457 -3.47 4.50 -15.69
CA GLU A 457 -3.62 3.29 -14.88
C GLU A 457 -4.80 3.51 -13.92
N ASP A 458 -5.77 2.63 -14.02
CA ASP A 458 -6.99 2.54 -13.22
C ASP A 458 -7.00 1.14 -12.57
N PRO A 459 -6.52 1.02 -11.32
CA PRO A 459 -6.34 -0.27 -10.66
C PRO A 459 -7.60 -1.06 -10.41
N ILE A 460 -8.76 -0.38 -10.34
CA ILE A 460 -10.04 -1.04 -10.05
C ILE A 460 -11.00 -1.04 -11.24
N SER A 461 -10.58 -0.47 -12.37
CA SER A 461 -11.34 -0.42 -13.62
C SER A 461 -12.73 0.24 -13.49
N ASP A 462 -12.79 1.34 -12.73
CA ASP A 462 -14.02 2.11 -12.49
C ASP A 462 -14.13 3.38 -13.36
N GLY A 463 -13.12 3.68 -14.21
CA GLY A 463 -13.23 4.71 -15.24
C GLY A 463 -12.11 5.73 -15.36
N GLY A 464 -11.01 5.65 -14.67
CA GLY A 464 -9.75 6.40 -14.82
C GLY A 464 -9.77 7.79 -15.52
N TRP A 465 -8.62 8.35 -15.83
CA TRP A 465 -8.49 9.61 -16.56
C TRP A 465 -8.90 9.49 -18.01
N GLU A 466 -9.82 10.35 -18.48
CA GLU A 466 -10.34 10.38 -19.85
C GLU A 466 -10.18 11.76 -20.49
N ALA A 467 -9.96 11.79 -21.81
CA ALA A 467 -9.99 13.05 -22.56
C ALA A 467 -11.44 13.54 -22.71
N THR A 468 -11.69 14.81 -22.44
CA THR A 468 -13.01 15.42 -22.52
C THR A 468 -13.01 16.72 -23.33
N THR A 469 -14.18 17.05 -23.90
CA THR A 469 -14.50 18.35 -24.51
C THR A 469 -15.45 19.20 -23.68
N GLU A 470 -15.81 18.74 -22.48
CA GLU A 470 -16.78 19.43 -21.62
C GLU A 470 -16.21 20.72 -21.04
N ALA A 471 -14.90 20.72 -20.75
CA ALA A 471 -14.15 21.89 -20.31
C ALA A 471 -12.68 21.82 -20.76
N SER A 472 -12.04 22.96 -20.89
CA SER A 472 -10.60 23.09 -21.10
C SER A 472 -10.10 24.44 -20.58
N TYR A 473 -8.86 24.51 -20.18
CA TYR A 473 -8.22 25.80 -19.90
C TYR A 473 -7.74 26.45 -21.20
N SER A 474 -7.09 25.67 -22.06
CA SER A 474 -6.68 26.09 -23.41
C SER A 474 -7.22 25.11 -24.46
N GLY A 475 -7.28 25.54 -25.71
CA GLY A 475 -7.76 24.67 -26.77
C GLY A 475 -9.24 24.28 -26.66
N SER A 476 -9.52 22.98 -26.85
CA SER A 476 -10.87 22.41 -26.85
C SER A 476 -11.01 21.13 -26.02
N HIS A 477 -9.92 20.61 -25.48
CA HIS A 477 -9.89 19.37 -24.71
C HIS A 477 -9.12 19.56 -23.42
N SER A 478 -9.41 18.71 -22.44
CA SER A 478 -8.63 18.50 -21.21
C SER A 478 -8.76 17.04 -20.78
N LEU A 479 -8.12 16.66 -19.68
CA LEU A 479 -8.43 15.41 -19.00
C LEU A 479 -9.48 15.64 -17.93
N HIS A 480 -10.34 14.63 -17.73
CA HIS A 480 -11.38 14.55 -16.73
C HIS A 480 -11.26 13.23 -15.98
N LEU A 481 -11.47 13.27 -14.68
CA LEU A 481 -11.68 12.10 -13.83
C LEU A 481 -13.04 12.24 -13.13
N ASN A 482 -13.93 11.29 -13.40
CA ASN A 482 -15.26 11.25 -12.80
C ASN A 482 -15.17 10.73 -11.37
N ASN A 483 -15.00 11.64 -10.43
CA ASN A 483 -14.97 11.32 -9.00
C ASN A 483 -16.34 11.54 -8.32
N TRP A 484 -17.25 12.28 -8.96
CA TRP A 484 -18.60 12.53 -8.43
C TRP A 484 -19.41 11.26 -8.23
N SER A 485 -19.33 10.33 -9.18
CA SER A 485 -20.05 9.06 -9.16
C SER A 485 -19.25 7.92 -8.53
N ASN A 486 -18.01 8.17 -8.10
CA ASN A 486 -17.20 7.19 -7.42
C ASN A 486 -17.80 6.87 -6.04
N ASP A 487 -17.92 5.60 -5.71
CA ASP A 487 -18.42 5.08 -4.43
C ASP A 487 -17.34 4.35 -3.61
N ILE A 488 -16.09 4.37 -4.09
CA ILE A 488 -14.94 3.73 -3.44
C ILE A 488 -13.98 4.81 -2.93
N GLU A 489 -14.00 5.05 -1.62
CA GLU A 489 -13.07 5.98 -0.97
C GLU A 489 -11.63 5.40 -0.99
N PHE A 490 -10.63 6.26 -1.09
CA PHE A 490 -9.21 5.91 -1.24
C PHE A 490 -8.86 5.24 -2.59
N ASN A 491 -9.79 5.19 -3.54
CA ASN A 491 -9.45 4.82 -4.90
C ASN A 491 -8.35 5.74 -5.45
N LYS A 492 -7.47 5.20 -6.26
CA LYS A 492 -6.34 5.92 -6.85
C LYS A 492 -6.29 5.70 -8.34
N ASP A 493 -6.27 6.79 -9.08
CA ASP A 493 -6.12 6.83 -10.51
C ASP A 493 -4.86 7.54 -10.90
N PHE A 494 -4.12 6.99 -11.85
CA PHE A 494 -2.81 7.49 -12.24
C PHE A 494 -2.78 7.95 -13.69
N LEU A 495 -2.15 9.10 -13.90
CA LEU A 495 -1.69 9.56 -15.20
C LEU A 495 -0.16 9.63 -15.16
N ARG A 496 0.52 8.89 -16.01
CA ARG A 496 1.99 8.80 -16.06
C ARG A 496 2.52 9.21 -17.41
N SER A 497 3.57 10.02 -17.41
CA SER A 497 4.29 10.34 -18.65
C SER A 497 5.16 9.17 -19.11
N SER A 498 5.50 9.13 -20.39
CA SER A 498 6.64 8.39 -20.90
C SER A 498 7.95 9.01 -20.43
N THR A 499 9.08 8.50 -20.89
CA THR A 499 10.41 8.98 -20.52
C THR A 499 10.79 10.25 -21.23
N MET A 500 11.55 11.11 -20.57
CA MET A 500 12.24 12.28 -21.15
C MET A 500 13.72 12.20 -20.80
N ASP A 501 14.60 12.34 -21.79
CA ASP A 501 16.05 12.39 -21.54
C ASP A 501 16.45 13.78 -21.02
N LEU A 502 16.83 13.81 -19.74
CA LEU A 502 17.30 15.00 -19.03
C LEU A 502 18.79 14.95 -18.70
N SER A 503 19.56 14.04 -19.29
CA SER A 503 20.98 13.83 -18.97
C SER A 503 21.86 15.06 -19.23
N GLU A 504 21.49 15.89 -20.18
CA GLU A 504 22.18 17.14 -20.52
C GLU A 504 21.58 18.38 -19.81
N ALA A 505 20.44 18.22 -19.13
CA ALA A 505 19.76 19.31 -18.46
C ALA A 505 20.41 19.61 -17.10
N TYR A 506 20.37 20.87 -16.67
CA TYR A 506 20.71 21.26 -15.30
C TYR A 506 19.47 21.47 -14.43
N GLN A 507 18.31 21.59 -15.04
CA GLN A 507 17.03 21.82 -14.39
C GLN A 507 15.88 21.36 -15.28
N VAL A 508 14.80 20.93 -14.70
CA VAL A 508 13.52 20.70 -15.39
C VAL A 508 12.40 21.40 -14.65
N SER A 509 11.43 21.95 -15.37
CA SER A 509 10.18 22.45 -14.82
C SER A 509 9.00 21.65 -15.33
N VAL A 510 8.08 21.31 -14.42
CA VAL A 510 6.78 20.71 -14.74
C VAL A 510 5.70 21.72 -14.34
N ARG A 511 5.01 22.26 -15.34
CA ARG A 511 3.88 23.17 -15.17
C ARG A 511 2.61 22.41 -15.53
N TYR A 512 1.57 22.60 -14.75
CA TYR A 512 0.27 21.98 -15.01
C TYR A 512 -0.86 22.83 -14.44
N LYS A 513 -2.05 22.63 -14.99
CA LYS A 513 -3.29 23.26 -14.53
C LYS A 513 -4.28 22.21 -14.11
N TRP A 514 -5.09 22.54 -13.11
CA TRP A 514 -6.18 21.69 -12.66
C TRP A 514 -7.40 22.52 -12.25
N ALA A 515 -8.57 21.93 -12.37
CA ALA A 515 -9.80 22.48 -11.88
C ALA A 515 -10.53 21.45 -11.00
N TYR A 516 -10.98 21.88 -9.81
CA TYR A 516 -11.67 21.06 -8.83
C TYR A 516 -12.48 21.93 -7.87
N CYS A 517 -13.62 21.42 -7.40
CA CYS A 517 -14.34 22.03 -6.28
C CYS A 517 -14.84 20.97 -5.29
N PHE A 518 -15.23 21.38 -4.09
CA PHE A 518 -15.84 20.48 -3.11
C PHE A 518 -17.19 19.96 -3.58
N LYS A 519 -17.49 18.70 -3.24
CA LYS A 519 -18.79 18.10 -3.40
C LYS A 519 -19.69 18.48 -2.24
N GLY A 520 -20.45 19.56 -2.36
CA GLY A 520 -21.29 20.04 -1.28
C GLY A 520 -21.79 21.45 -1.51
N THR A 521 -22.28 22.07 -0.43
CA THR A 521 -22.82 23.44 -0.43
C THR A 521 -21.95 24.43 0.34
N SER A 522 -20.95 23.94 1.06
CA SER A 522 -20.02 24.74 1.86
C SER A 522 -18.63 24.10 1.91
N GLU A 523 -17.62 24.86 2.33
CA GLU A 523 -16.27 24.37 2.55
C GLU A 523 -16.19 23.34 3.70
N ASP A 524 -17.21 23.27 4.56
CA ASP A 524 -17.31 22.29 5.64
C ASP A 524 -17.66 20.89 5.12
N ASP A 525 -18.08 20.77 3.85
CA ASP A 525 -18.42 19.50 3.18
C ASP A 525 -17.18 18.86 2.51
N ASP A 526 -15.95 19.36 2.77
CA ASP A 526 -14.72 18.84 2.16
C ASP A 526 -14.44 17.39 2.53
N THR A 527 -14.21 16.59 1.50
CA THR A 527 -13.90 15.16 1.60
C THR A 527 -12.39 14.86 1.62
N ASP A 528 -11.53 15.89 1.55
CA ASP A 528 -10.05 15.79 1.53
C ASP A 528 -9.49 14.98 0.36
N ASP A 529 -10.12 15.04 -0.83
CA ASP A 529 -9.53 14.49 -2.05
C ASP A 529 -8.10 15.02 -2.29
N ARG A 530 -7.26 14.23 -2.93
CA ARG A 530 -5.83 14.56 -3.06
C ARG A 530 -5.34 14.37 -4.48
N LEU A 531 -4.74 15.42 -5.04
CA LEU A 531 -3.94 15.32 -6.24
C LEU A 531 -2.46 15.34 -5.84
N ARG A 532 -1.76 14.23 -6.08
CA ARG A 532 -0.32 14.09 -5.84
C ARG A 532 0.44 14.14 -7.14
N VAL A 533 1.54 14.90 -7.15
CA VAL A 533 2.46 14.95 -8.28
C VAL A 533 3.79 14.43 -7.83
N SER A 534 4.17 13.30 -8.40
CA SER A 534 5.43 12.60 -8.15
C SER A 534 6.30 12.59 -9.39
N VAL A 535 7.60 12.45 -9.20
CA VAL A 535 8.56 12.34 -10.30
C VAL A 535 9.52 11.20 -10.02
N THR A 536 10.08 10.67 -11.07
CA THR A 536 11.13 9.65 -11.00
C THR A 536 12.28 10.01 -11.94
N GLY A 537 13.48 9.53 -11.65
CA GLY A 537 14.62 9.56 -12.56
C GLY A 537 15.11 8.16 -12.92
N ASP A 538 14.42 7.12 -12.45
CA ASP A 538 14.77 5.71 -12.61
C ASP A 538 13.62 4.88 -13.22
N CYS A 539 12.90 5.51 -14.13
CA CYS A 539 11.80 4.92 -14.89
C CYS A 539 10.52 4.59 -14.09
N GLY A 540 10.46 4.86 -12.80
CA GLY A 540 9.30 4.57 -11.96
C GLY A 540 9.58 3.52 -10.90
N ASN A 541 10.83 3.05 -10.76
CA ASN A 541 11.21 2.17 -9.65
C ASN A 541 11.01 2.87 -8.31
N ASP A 542 11.34 4.19 -8.25
CA ASP A 542 11.07 5.05 -7.09
C ASP A 542 10.32 6.31 -7.51
N TRP A 543 9.11 6.52 -7.00
CA TRP A 543 8.33 7.73 -7.21
C TRP A 543 8.44 8.69 -6.02
N ASP A 544 9.14 9.80 -6.22
CA ASP A 544 9.29 10.85 -5.21
C ASP A 544 8.11 11.83 -5.25
N LEU A 545 7.30 11.86 -4.21
CA LEU A 545 6.25 12.87 -4.06
C LEU A 545 6.85 14.28 -3.96
N ARG A 546 6.54 15.16 -4.89
CA ARG A 546 7.05 16.54 -4.95
C ARG A 546 6.01 17.59 -4.61
N LYS A 547 4.74 17.31 -4.91
CA LYS A 547 3.63 18.20 -4.58
C LYS A 547 2.38 17.39 -4.25
N MET A 548 1.65 17.85 -3.25
CA MET A 548 0.32 17.36 -2.93
C MET A 548 -0.64 18.56 -2.80
N HIS A 549 -1.72 18.50 -3.56
CA HIS A 549 -2.87 19.39 -3.40
C HIS A 549 -3.94 18.63 -2.62
N ARG A 550 -4.48 19.26 -1.57
CA ARG A 550 -5.46 18.65 -0.66
C ARG A 550 -6.75 19.45 -0.65
N GLY A 551 -7.85 18.76 -0.41
CA GLY A 551 -9.18 19.31 -0.33
C GLY A 551 -9.26 20.59 0.50
N PHE A 552 -8.80 20.56 1.74
CA PHE A 552 -8.92 21.72 2.66
C PHE A 552 -8.14 22.97 2.27
N THR A 553 -7.10 22.87 1.45
CA THR A 553 -6.15 23.98 1.37
C THR A 553 -5.74 24.40 -0.02
N THR A 554 -5.46 23.45 -0.91
CA THR A 554 -4.76 23.74 -2.17
C THR A 554 -5.35 23.06 -3.39
N LEU A 555 -6.28 22.12 -3.22
CA LEU A 555 -6.91 21.45 -4.33
C LEU A 555 -8.02 22.29 -5.00
N PRO A 556 -8.93 22.92 -4.24
CA PRO A 556 -10.04 23.66 -4.83
C PRO A 556 -9.58 24.85 -5.68
N SER A 557 -10.17 24.99 -6.84
CA SER A 557 -10.00 26.12 -7.76
C SER A 557 -11.29 26.93 -7.93
N ALA A 558 -12.43 26.37 -7.51
CA ALA A 558 -13.75 26.97 -7.62
C ALA A 558 -14.56 26.78 -6.31
N PRO A 559 -15.64 27.56 -6.12
CA PRO A 559 -16.57 27.39 -4.99
C PRO A 559 -17.24 25.98 -4.99
N PRO A 560 -17.71 25.51 -3.82
CA PRO A 560 -18.39 24.22 -3.70
C PRO A 560 -19.59 24.05 -4.62
N HIS A 561 -19.75 22.86 -5.20
CA HIS A 561 -20.90 22.49 -6.05
C HIS A 561 -21.55 21.21 -5.57
N TYR A 562 -22.89 21.21 -5.51
CA TYR A 562 -23.68 20.01 -5.23
C TYR A 562 -24.11 19.23 -6.49
N PHE A 563 -23.36 19.37 -7.57
CA PHE A 563 -23.53 18.66 -8.84
C PHE A 563 -22.14 18.32 -9.38
N PRO A 564 -22.03 17.40 -10.36
CA PRO A 564 -20.77 17.18 -11.06
C PRO A 564 -20.17 18.50 -11.50
N PHE A 565 -18.93 18.72 -11.15
CA PHE A 565 -18.22 19.98 -11.44
C PHE A 565 -17.74 20.00 -12.89
N VAL A 566 -18.07 21.05 -13.60
CA VAL A 566 -17.50 21.37 -14.90
C VAL A 566 -17.04 22.81 -14.87
N PRO A 567 -15.73 23.11 -15.00
CA PRO A 567 -15.23 24.47 -14.95
C PRO A 567 -15.82 25.34 -16.08
N SER A 568 -16.33 26.51 -15.71
CA SER A 568 -17.04 27.42 -16.60
C SER A 568 -16.15 28.43 -17.31
N GLY A 569 -14.91 28.64 -16.83
CA GLY A 569 -13.95 29.57 -17.40
C GLY A 569 -12.56 29.43 -16.80
N PRO A 570 -11.56 30.11 -17.37
CA PRO A 570 -10.17 30.00 -16.97
C PRO A 570 -9.90 30.44 -15.52
N GLU A 571 -10.78 31.21 -14.90
CA GLU A 571 -10.69 31.65 -13.51
C GLU A 571 -10.98 30.51 -12.51
N GLU A 572 -11.55 29.40 -12.96
CA GLU A 572 -11.81 28.19 -12.14
C GLU A 572 -10.69 27.15 -12.28
N TRP A 573 -9.54 27.55 -12.85
CA TRP A 573 -8.36 26.71 -12.97
C TRP A 573 -7.22 27.26 -12.11
N ASN A 574 -6.56 26.39 -11.36
CA ASN A 574 -5.32 26.67 -10.68
C ASN A 574 -4.11 26.26 -11.54
N GLU A 575 -2.96 26.85 -11.25
CA GLU A 575 -1.69 26.51 -11.88
C GLU A 575 -0.62 26.24 -10.82
N TYR A 576 0.25 25.27 -11.09
CA TYR A 576 1.45 25.04 -10.32
C TYR A 576 2.65 24.79 -11.22
N ILE A 577 3.84 25.21 -10.75
CA ILE A 577 5.11 24.99 -11.41
C ILE A 577 6.02 24.30 -10.41
N LEU A 578 6.36 23.05 -10.71
CA LEU A 578 7.38 22.28 -10.01
C LEU A 578 8.72 22.50 -10.72
N VAL A 579 9.75 22.87 -9.97
CA VAL A 579 11.12 23.07 -10.48
C VAL A 579 12.05 22.08 -9.79
N LEU A 580 12.83 21.35 -10.56
CA LEU A 580 13.73 20.29 -10.10
C LEU A 580 15.14 20.50 -10.68
N ASP A 581 16.14 20.48 -9.81
CA ASP A 581 17.56 20.65 -10.16
C ASP A 581 18.45 19.54 -9.54
N GLN A 582 17.82 18.53 -8.90
CA GLN A 582 18.53 17.45 -8.25
C GLN A 582 19.01 16.42 -9.27
N PRO A 583 20.31 16.02 -9.26
CA PRO A 583 20.88 15.11 -10.26
C PRO A 583 20.14 13.78 -10.42
N LYS A 584 19.48 13.28 -9.35
CA LYS A 584 18.72 12.03 -9.41
C LYS A 584 17.50 12.06 -10.36
N TYR A 585 17.03 13.26 -10.74
CA TYR A 585 15.94 13.42 -11.72
C TYR A 585 16.45 13.79 -13.12
N LEU A 586 17.70 14.23 -13.22
CA LEU A 586 18.30 14.65 -14.49
C LEU A 586 18.95 13.46 -15.20
N THR A 587 18.13 12.51 -15.60
CA THR A 587 18.51 11.22 -16.19
C THR A 587 17.79 11.00 -17.52
N PRO A 588 18.19 10.00 -18.34
CA PRO A 588 17.46 9.65 -19.56
C PRO A 588 16.07 9.04 -19.31
N HIS A 589 15.76 8.69 -18.06
CA HIS A 589 14.54 7.97 -17.67
C HIS A 589 13.60 8.81 -16.79
N PHE A 590 13.66 10.14 -16.90
CA PHE A 590 12.77 11.02 -16.16
C PHE A 590 11.31 10.82 -16.58
N ARG A 591 10.40 10.70 -15.57
CA ARG A 591 8.96 10.62 -15.80
C ARG A 591 8.22 11.42 -14.72
N VAL A 592 6.97 11.78 -15.02
CA VAL A 592 6.05 12.48 -14.10
C VAL A 592 4.80 11.65 -13.91
N GLN A 593 4.30 11.59 -12.67
CA GLN A 593 3.05 10.94 -12.29
C GLN A 593 2.11 11.94 -11.63
N PHE A 594 0.85 11.94 -12.06
CA PHE A 594 -0.28 12.54 -11.37
C PHE A 594 -1.12 11.41 -10.79
N GLU A 595 -1.25 11.35 -9.46
CA GLU A 595 -2.08 10.40 -8.72
C GLU A 595 -3.24 11.19 -8.11
N PHE A 596 -4.46 10.79 -8.41
CA PHE A 596 -5.64 11.30 -7.71
C PHE A 596 -6.14 10.25 -6.73
N GLU A 597 -6.25 10.61 -5.44
CA GLU A 597 -6.82 9.76 -4.39
C GLU A 597 -8.21 10.30 -4.06
N SER A 598 -9.22 9.51 -4.40
CA SER A 598 -10.63 9.81 -4.12
C SER A 598 -10.93 9.75 -2.62
N ARG A 599 -11.71 10.70 -2.14
CA ARG A 599 -12.40 10.69 -0.85
C ARG A 599 -13.89 10.95 -1.03
N LEU A 600 -14.43 10.49 -2.17
CA LEU A 600 -15.83 10.63 -2.57
C LEU A 600 -16.25 12.09 -2.82
N GLY A 601 -15.32 12.90 -3.29
CA GLY A 601 -15.55 14.32 -3.60
C GLY A 601 -16.14 14.57 -4.98
N ASN A 602 -15.70 15.65 -5.64
CA ASN A 602 -16.21 16.07 -6.94
C ASN A 602 -15.22 15.70 -8.08
N ASP A 603 -15.65 15.92 -9.31
CA ASP A 603 -14.85 15.71 -10.50
C ASP A 603 -13.63 16.62 -10.54
N ILE A 604 -12.54 16.14 -11.14
CA ILE A 604 -11.31 16.89 -11.33
C ILE A 604 -10.90 16.91 -12.79
N TYR A 605 -10.32 18.03 -13.23
CA TYR A 605 -9.80 18.25 -14.58
C TYR A 605 -8.33 18.58 -14.52
N LEU A 606 -7.54 18.10 -15.52
CA LEU A 606 -6.14 18.46 -15.77
C LEU A 606 -5.97 18.98 -17.18
N ASP A 607 -5.15 20.05 -17.35
CA ASP A 607 -4.85 20.63 -18.65
C ASP A 607 -3.45 21.28 -18.64
N ASP A 608 -2.95 21.60 -19.83
CA ASP A 608 -1.70 22.35 -20.04
C ASP A 608 -0.51 21.78 -19.23
N ILE A 609 -0.28 20.46 -19.30
CA ILE A 609 0.90 19.85 -18.71
C ILE A 609 2.11 20.13 -19.59
N ASN A 610 3.03 20.98 -19.11
CA ASN A 610 4.22 21.37 -19.84
C ASN A 610 5.48 20.96 -19.07
N ILE A 611 6.31 20.12 -19.69
CA ILE A 611 7.59 19.69 -19.14
C ILE A 611 8.69 20.34 -19.95
N THR A 612 9.52 21.17 -19.32
CA THR A 612 10.59 21.91 -20.01
C THR A 612 11.93 21.62 -19.33
N ALA A 613 12.84 21.03 -20.06
CA ALA A 613 14.24 20.87 -19.67
C ALA A 613 15.03 22.15 -19.97
N TYR A 614 15.91 22.52 -19.07
CA TYR A 614 16.86 23.63 -19.24
C TYR A 614 18.26 23.03 -19.36
N ASP A 615 18.79 23.09 -20.58
CA ASP A 615 20.07 22.52 -20.93
C ASP A 615 21.25 23.43 -20.48
N SER A 616 22.31 22.82 -19.96
CA SER A 616 23.54 23.51 -19.58
C SER A 616 24.27 24.11 -20.77
N SER A 617 23.99 23.65 -21.98
CA SER A 617 24.55 24.27 -23.19
C SER A 617 24.05 25.70 -23.36
N LEU A 618 22.89 26.07 -22.79
CA LEU A 618 22.39 27.44 -22.72
C LEU A 618 23.11 28.29 -21.65
N LEU A 619 23.83 27.66 -20.71
CA LEU A 619 24.69 28.34 -19.73
C LEU A 619 26.14 28.45 -20.20
N SER A 620 26.56 27.69 -21.18
CA SER A 620 27.75 28.05 -21.93
C SER A 620 27.41 29.37 -22.60
N VAL A 621 28.03 30.45 -22.13
CA VAL A 621 28.13 31.71 -22.89
C VAL A 621 28.89 31.35 -24.17
N ASN A 622 28.22 30.69 -25.11
CA ASN A 622 28.46 31.06 -26.50
C ASN A 622 28.13 32.53 -26.49
N GLU A 623 29.12 33.38 -26.81
CA GLU A 623 28.88 34.69 -27.37
C GLU A 623 27.96 34.48 -28.57
N TRP A 624 26.67 34.22 -28.26
CA TRP A 624 25.64 34.27 -29.28
C TRP A 624 25.64 35.70 -29.71
N GLN A 625 26.07 35.89 -30.92
CA GLN A 625 25.76 37.05 -31.71
C GLN A 625 24.25 37.35 -31.47
N PHE A 626 23.94 38.07 -30.37
CA PHE A 626 22.92 39.10 -30.50
C PHE A 626 23.29 39.78 -31.79
N GLY A 627 22.40 39.90 -32.75
CA GLY A 627 22.70 40.65 -33.95
C GLY A 627 23.16 42.09 -33.64
N ALA A 628 23.75 42.27 -32.44
CA ALA A 628 24.27 43.51 -31.92
C ALA A 628 25.35 43.25 -30.84
N ASP A 629 26.51 43.85 -31.00
CA ASP A 629 27.50 43.98 -29.93
C ASP A 629 27.08 45.08 -28.97
N TRP A 630 26.82 44.71 -27.72
CA TRP A 630 26.43 45.62 -26.64
C TRP A 630 27.64 45.95 -25.78
N ASN A 631 28.02 47.23 -25.72
CA ASN A 631 29.17 47.74 -24.97
C ASN A 631 28.72 48.88 -24.02
N LEU A 632 29.15 48.83 -22.80
CA LEU A 632 28.87 49.86 -21.79
C LEU A 632 30.18 50.57 -21.41
N PHE A 633 30.26 51.89 -21.67
CA PHE A 633 31.47 52.68 -21.37
C PHE A 633 31.13 54.14 -21.03
N PRO A 634 31.89 54.78 -20.13
CA PRO A 634 32.87 54.15 -19.25
C PRO A 634 32.17 53.27 -18.20
N ASN A 635 32.80 52.17 -17.82
CA ASN A 635 32.34 51.32 -16.74
C ASN A 635 33.58 50.81 -15.95
N PRO A 636 33.84 51.27 -14.73
CA PRO A 636 33.01 52.15 -13.90
C PRO A 636 32.81 53.56 -14.42
N SER A 637 31.65 54.21 -14.05
CA SER A 637 31.34 55.59 -14.36
C SER A 637 31.20 56.44 -13.08
N GLU A 638 31.60 57.74 -13.18
CA GLU A 638 31.39 58.75 -12.13
C GLU A 638 30.22 59.71 -12.48
N GLY A 639 29.54 59.46 -13.57
CA GLY A 639 28.45 60.28 -14.12
C GLY A 639 27.72 59.51 -15.22
N GLU A 640 27.68 60.07 -16.42
CA GLU A 640 27.04 59.39 -17.54
C GLU A 640 27.86 58.22 -18.05
N ALA A 641 27.17 57.13 -18.48
CA ALA A 641 27.73 56.05 -19.27
C ALA A 641 26.92 55.83 -20.55
N THR A 642 27.55 55.37 -21.60
CA THR A 642 26.90 55.04 -22.88
C THR A 642 26.82 53.56 -23.06
N LEU A 643 25.58 53.05 -23.21
CA LEU A 643 25.34 51.71 -23.72
C LEU A 643 25.22 51.77 -25.24
N SER A 644 26.20 51.24 -25.96
CA SER A 644 26.25 51.25 -27.40
C SER A 644 25.99 49.85 -27.95
N CYS A 645 25.18 49.77 -28.99
CA CYS A 645 24.97 48.51 -29.71
C CYS A 645 24.91 48.70 -31.20
N LYS A 646 25.41 47.71 -31.96
CA LYS A 646 25.25 47.62 -33.40
C LYS A 646 24.25 46.50 -33.74
N THR A 647 23.07 46.87 -34.21
CA THR A 647 22.02 45.93 -34.63
C THR A 647 22.13 45.61 -36.12
N PHE A 648 21.91 44.33 -36.47
CA PHE A 648 21.93 43.84 -37.87
C PHE A 648 20.53 43.54 -38.40
N GLN A 649 19.54 43.47 -37.50
CA GLN A 649 18.11 43.36 -37.82
C GLN A 649 17.30 44.29 -36.91
N SER A 650 16.07 44.52 -37.29
CA SER A 650 15.17 45.43 -36.55
C SER A 650 14.27 44.60 -35.64
N ASP A 651 14.55 44.62 -34.31
CA ASP A 651 13.85 43.85 -33.33
C ASP A 651 13.27 44.72 -32.21
N PHE A 652 12.16 44.27 -31.59
CA PHE A 652 11.65 44.90 -30.38
C PHE A 652 12.64 44.65 -29.23
N THR A 653 13.09 45.72 -28.61
CA THR A 653 14.10 45.68 -27.56
C THR A 653 13.64 46.51 -26.37
N LYS A 654 13.71 45.95 -25.16
CA LYS A 654 13.58 46.67 -23.90
C LYS A 654 14.95 46.69 -23.21
N VAL A 655 15.39 47.90 -22.80
CA VAL A 655 16.60 48.13 -22.01
C VAL A 655 16.20 48.74 -20.69
N SER A 656 16.50 48.06 -19.59
CA SER A 656 16.16 48.53 -18.26
C SER A 656 17.36 48.45 -17.29
N VAL A 657 17.40 49.31 -16.31
CA VAL A 657 18.39 49.27 -15.21
C VAL A 657 17.79 48.76 -13.96
N TYR A 658 18.46 47.82 -13.32
CA TYR A 658 18.08 47.19 -12.07
C TYR A 658 19.10 47.48 -10.97
N ASP A 659 18.66 47.59 -9.74
CA ASP A 659 19.54 47.63 -8.57
C ASP A 659 20.07 46.27 -8.16
N ALA A 660 20.95 46.18 -7.18
CA ALA A 660 21.54 44.96 -6.70
C ALA A 660 20.52 44.00 -5.99
N LEU A 661 19.29 44.46 -5.73
CA LEU A 661 18.20 43.67 -5.18
C LEU A 661 17.23 43.17 -6.27
N GLY A 662 17.53 43.44 -7.55
CA GLY A 662 16.70 43.00 -8.68
C GLY A 662 15.46 43.87 -8.93
N ARG A 663 15.38 45.09 -8.38
CA ARG A 663 14.27 46.01 -8.64
C ARG A 663 14.58 46.83 -9.88
N GLU A 664 13.64 46.90 -10.85
CA GLU A 664 13.73 47.80 -12.02
C GLU A 664 13.62 49.24 -11.52
N ILE A 665 14.66 50.04 -11.78
CA ILE A 665 14.73 51.43 -11.35
C ILE A 665 14.57 52.39 -12.50
N GLU A 666 14.84 51.96 -13.76
CA GLU A 666 14.74 52.80 -14.92
C GLU A 666 14.52 51.96 -16.18
N ILE A 667 13.61 52.37 -17.05
CA ILE A 667 13.50 51.86 -18.44
C ILE A 667 14.17 52.87 -19.34
N VAL A 668 15.28 52.47 -19.96
CA VAL A 668 16.10 53.33 -20.84
C VAL A 668 15.56 53.35 -22.25
N HIS A 669 15.06 52.19 -22.72
CA HIS A 669 14.42 52.07 -24.02
C HIS A 669 13.39 50.94 -24.00
N GLU A 670 12.29 51.15 -24.73
CA GLU A 670 11.29 50.11 -24.98
C GLU A 670 10.67 50.36 -26.37
N GLY A 671 11.02 49.51 -27.34
CA GLY A 671 10.55 49.66 -28.72
C GLY A 671 11.42 48.96 -29.75
N ILE A 672 11.12 49.17 -31.02
CA ILE A 672 11.86 48.58 -32.13
C ILE A 672 13.17 49.37 -32.36
N LEU A 673 14.31 48.68 -32.28
CA LEU A 673 15.61 49.26 -32.63
C LEU A 673 15.84 49.21 -34.15
N PRO A 674 16.26 50.34 -34.77
CA PRO A 674 16.64 50.33 -36.16
C PRO A 674 17.98 49.61 -36.41
N ILE A 675 18.17 49.12 -37.62
CA ILE A 675 19.47 48.58 -38.07
C ILE A 675 20.55 49.65 -38.02
N GLY A 676 21.72 49.34 -37.44
CA GLY A 676 22.84 50.24 -37.29
C GLY A 676 23.34 50.39 -35.87
N ILE A 677 24.06 51.49 -35.61
CA ILE A 677 24.54 51.80 -34.26
C ILE A 677 23.45 52.55 -33.48
N ASN A 678 23.14 52.06 -32.31
CA ASN A 678 22.19 52.63 -31.36
C ASN A 678 22.92 52.89 -30.03
N ASP A 679 22.87 54.14 -29.57
CA ASP A 679 23.53 54.59 -28.33
C ASP A 679 22.47 55.07 -27.33
N PHE A 680 22.60 54.60 -26.10
CA PHE A 680 21.71 54.99 -24.97
C PHE A 680 22.55 55.61 -23.86
N THR A 681 22.19 56.80 -23.42
CA THR A 681 22.84 57.43 -22.27
C THR A 681 22.21 56.96 -20.96
N LEU A 682 23.02 56.45 -20.04
CA LEU A 682 22.69 56.05 -18.72
C LEU A 682 23.20 57.12 -17.75
N ASP A 683 22.29 57.79 -17.00
CA ASP A 683 22.63 58.83 -16.05
C ASP A 683 22.82 58.27 -14.65
N ALA A 684 24.00 58.41 -14.07
CA ALA A 684 24.35 58.00 -12.73
C ALA A 684 24.07 59.09 -11.68
N SER A 685 23.76 60.34 -12.07
CA SER A 685 23.70 61.50 -11.17
C SER A 685 22.67 61.39 -10.05
N MET A 686 21.62 60.60 -10.25
CA MET A 686 20.54 60.35 -9.24
C MET A 686 20.63 58.97 -8.59
N LYS A 687 21.70 58.21 -8.86
CA LYS A 687 21.92 56.85 -8.35
C LYS A 687 23.04 56.88 -7.31
N SER A 688 22.96 56.07 -6.29
CA SER A 688 24.02 55.94 -5.30
C SER A 688 25.17 55.09 -5.85
N GLU A 689 26.39 55.31 -5.34
CA GLU A 689 27.53 54.46 -5.64
C GLU A 689 27.19 52.99 -5.38
N GLY A 690 27.55 52.11 -6.33
CA GLY A 690 27.24 50.69 -6.21
C GLY A 690 27.21 49.96 -7.54
N ILE A 691 26.75 48.69 -7.52
CA ILE A 691 26.59 47.85 -8.71
C ILE A 691 25.12 47.83 -9.13
N TYR A 692 24.92 48.14 -10.39
CA TYR A 692 23.64 48.07 -11.08
C TYR A 692 23.74 47.07 -12.25
N PHE A 693 22.61 46.62 -12.75
CA PHE A 693 22.54 45.72 -13.89
C PHE A 693 21.71 46.34 -15.00
N VAL A 694 22.32 46.50 -16.19
CA VAL A 694 21.59 46.89 -17.37
C VAL A 694 21.13 45.63 -18.08
N VAL A 695 19.82 45.41 -18.10
CA VAL A 695 19.19 44.23 -18.68
C VAL A 695 18.57 44.61 -20.02
N ILE A 696 18.94 43.86 -21.05
CA ILE A 696 18.48 44.04 -22.41
C ILE A 696 17.62 42.81 -22.77
N LEU A 697 16.38 43.04 -23.19
CA LEU A 697 15.42 42.01 -23.58
C LEU A 697 15.06 42.19 -25.04
N THR A 698 15.23 41.17 -25.89
CA THR A 698 14.76 41.16 -27.28
C THR A 698 14.17 39.80 -27.61
N GLU A 699 12.96 39.73 -28.15
CA GLU A 699 12.29 38.50 -28.65
C GLU A 699 12.56 37.24 -27.82
N GLY A 700 12.31 37.33 -26.49
CA GLY A 700 12.49 36.20 -25.58
C GLY A 700 13.94 35.90 -25.15
N LYS A 701 14.92 36.73 -25.55
CA LYS A 701 16.32 36.62 -25.12
C LYS A 701 16.67 37.76 -24.18
N SER A 702 17.46 37.50 -23.15
CA SER A 702 17.95 38.53 -22.26
C SER A 702 19.47 38.55 -22.16
N ARG A 703 20.04 39.74 -21.98
CA ARG A 703 21.46 39.96 -21.65
C ARG A 703 21.55 40.95 -20.49
N SER A 704 22.44 40.70 -19.57
CA SER A 704 22.71 41.60 -18.45
C SER A 704 24.18 42.08 -18.52
N ILE A 705 24.37 43.36 -18.30
CA ILE A 705 25.71 43.99 -18.22
C ILE A 705 25.79 44.67 -16.86
N SER A 706 26.82 44.36 -16.07
CA SER A 706 27.06 45.04 -14.80
C SER A 706 27.52 46.48 -15.02
N TRP A 707 26.88 47.46 -14.37
CA TRP A 707 27.23 48.86 -14.39
C TRP A 707 27.69 49.28 -12.99
N VAL A 708 28.94 49.68 -12.88
CA VAL A 708 29.55 50.13 -11.64
C VAL A 708 29.55 51.67 -11.57
N ILE A 709 28.88 52.23 -10.59
CA ILE A 709 28.83 53.69 -10.33
C ILE A 709 29.77 53.97 -9.15
N LYS A 710 30.68 54.93 -9.32
CA LYS A 710 31.62 55.41 -8.30
C LYS A 710 31.25 56.80 -7.82
#